data_a0e85202c71a139a14b5de1fdea2987a
#
_entry.id   a0e85202c71a139a14b5de1fdea2987a
#
_cell.length_a   1.000
_cell.length_b   1.000
_cell.length_c   1.000
_cell.angle_alpha   90.00
_cell.angle_beta   90.00
_cell.angle_gamma   90.00
#
_symmetry.space_group_name_H-M   'P 1'
#
loop_
_entity.id
_entity.type
_entity.pdbx_description
1 polymer ?
#
loop_
_entity_poly.entity_id
_entity_poly.type
_entity_poly.pdbx_seq_one_letter_code
_entity_poly.pdbx_strand_id
1 'polypeptide(L)'
;MSATSLDQDISTVAYARHIGTAVLFVGTDGTWSVGRVGQKVSEYQSVKFNGQGGIHDDTFDVTALAAELREDGGYVLYLQANQNPALFFEATTDAQGNINGAKALSQAELFAAEVRYGIDLNYNGGLGDAMVLVDAGSVNLYLDGLGAYQLQQPDGSFRPLQFGGVALTLDALEGFEIETIVPKEGGYQIYVRDEEDNLFELGTDEAGSVDAGTFQTVGSAQLSELEQRLGEDINAAGDTPVAAGWTSLLKTAAVKAQVEALTANNAKINHAGLVKIVDAAIESVGGASNPIGTDLFSDLKAIAARGKELFTAPDLAGAETGYLLYVFNQLVNGSKANNFYTGGQTQTQTLGNLSANATANTLQKLEDKWLLGKDLPNPTTEGDTANPNAAAASGLYKAFSAELISGASAFDVNQGSAGTCYLLASMAAVAQVNPTALNSVFVPNGSSADSLQTWGVRFFDTNGKVHWVTANNQFVVKNLEDTETAYSKVKGVDAQGNPTQELWAPLLEKAYAQANELQIFGRTTQTNSMLAIEGGLAEAVVNVAGGKVTTFADEVTTYNGNSILQTSVVPTGSTALEEYTKAMNEGKVLFVVSQATTSDANGSKLFVPGHAYMAYDADTSSATNTTVKVYNPWGFSAVTAQEPVPSHLAPFDMEMAALVGTTGISLWMSV
;
A
#
# COMPACT_ATOMS: atom_id res chain seq x y z
N MET A 1 23.68 -3.07 9.32
CA MET A 1 23.72 -3.92 10.52
C MET A 1 23.02 -5.19 10.11
N SER A 2 23.69 -6.33 10.24
CA SER A 2 23.23 -7.64 9.82
C SER A 2 21.84 -7.91 10.41
N ALA A 3 20.82 -8.13 9.57
CA ALA A 3 19.61 -8.81 9.97
C ALA A 3 19.98 -10.27 10.24
N THR A 4 20.48 -10.50 11.45
CA THR A 4 20.61 -11.85 11.95
C THR A 4 19.22 -12.44 12.09
N SER A 5 18.86 -13.27 11.09
CA SER A 5 17.87 -14.33 11.16
C SER A 5 16.65 -14.02 12.03
N LEU A 6 15.56 -13.61 11.40
CA LEU A 6 14.23 -14.01 11.80
C LEU A 6 14.13 -15.56 11.69
N ASP A 7 14.99 -16.21 12.44
CA ASP A 7 15.00 -17.65 12.57
C ASP A 7 14.27 -17.98 13.86
N GLN A 8 12.96 -17.83 13.82
CA GLN A 8 11.98 -18.56 14.61
C GLN A 8 10.56 -18.08 14.32
N ASP A 9 9.78 -19.00 13.79
CA ASP A 9 8.33 -19.11 13.89
C ASP A 9 7.53 -17.82 13.61
N ILE A 10 7.57 -17.36 12.36
CA ILE A 10 6.68 -16.28 11.85
C ILE A 10 5.20 -16.68 12.01
N SER A 11 4.90 -17.95 12.25
CA SER A 11 3.55 -18.44 12.56
C SER A 11 2.95 -17.86 13.85
N THR A 12 3.75 -17.19 14.68
CA THR A 12 3.33 -16.65 15.99
C THR A 12 3.21 -15.12 16.04
N VAL A 13 3.37 -14.40 14.90
CA VAL A 13 3.35 -12.95 14.85
C VAL A 13 2.08 -12.44 14.20
N ALA A 14 1.26 -11.66 14.91
CA ALA A 14 0.18 -10.91 14.31
C ALA A 14 0.70 -9.60 13.67
N TYR A 15 1.49 -8.83 14.41
CA TYR A 15 2.18 -7.66 13.89
C TYR A 15 3.37 -7.27 14.78
N ALA A 16 4.32 -6.51 14.21
CA ALA A 16 5.40 -5.87 14.93
C ALA A 16 5.49 -4.40 14.55
N ARG A 17 5.63 -3.52 15.54
CA ARG A 17 5.80 -2.08 15.35
C ARG A 17 7.01 -1.59 16.13
N HIS A 18 7.73 -0.63 15.56
CA HIS A 18 8.89 -0.06 16.24
C HIS A 18 8.86 1.45 16.28
N ILE A 19 9.36 2.02 17.39
CA ILE A 19 9.70 3.43 17.54
C ILE A 19 11.20 3.51 17.82
N GLY A 20 11.94 4.18 16.96
CA GLY A 20 13.39 4.28 17.12
C GLY A 20 14.04 2.89 17.14
N THR A 21 14.59 2.50 18.31
CA THR A 21 15.26 1.21 18.51
C THR A 21 14.41 0.18 19.26
N ALA A 22 13.19 0.50 19.66
CA ALA A 22 12.27 -0.42 20.32
C ALA A 22 11.36 -1.12 19.30
N VAL A 23 10.95 -2.33 19.61
CA VAL A 23 9.96 -3.11 18.87
C VAL A 23 8.88 -3.57 19.82
N LEU A 24 7.63 -3.30 19.49
CA LEU A 24 6.46 -3.99 20.04
C LEU A 24 6.12 -5.14 19.10
N PHE A 25 5.95 -6.30 19.65
CA PHE A 25 5.61 -7.51 18.97
C PHE A 25 4.31 -8.05 19.54
N VAL A 26 3.31 -8.28 18.70
CA VAL A 26 2.05 -8.90 19.10
C VAL A 26 1.98 -10.27 18.45
N GLY A 27 1.87 -11.30 19.27
CA GLY A 27 1.74 -12.68 18.81
C GLY A 27 0.38 -12.95 18.17
N THR A 28 0.28 -14.03 17.40
CA THR A 28 -1.01 -14.49 16.82
C THR A 28 -2.03 -14.88 17.89
N ASP A 29 -1.57 -15.16 19.10
CA ASP A 29 -2.39 -15.37 20.28
C ASP A 29 -2.76 -14.06 21.00
N GLY A 30 -2.40 -12.91 20.43
CA GLY A 30 -2.63 -11.58 21.00
C GLY A 30 -1.65 -11.18 22.09
N THR A 31 -0.65 -12.01 22.44
CA THR A 31 0.32 -11.69 23.51
C THR A 31 1.30 -10.61 23.10
N TRP A 32 1.62 -9.70 24.02
CA TRP A 32 2.58 -8.62 23.79
C TRP A 32 3.98 -8.99 24.25
N SER A 33 4.94 -8.64 23.41
CA SER A 33 6.38 -8.70 23.73
C SER A 33 7.09 -7.45 23.25
N VAL A 34 8.14 -7.06 23.95
CA VAL A 34 8.95 -5.86 23.63
C VAL A 34 10.42 -6.23 23.51
N GLY A 35 11.11 -5.57 22.62
CA GLY A 35 12.52 -5.82 22.37
C GLY A 35 13.18 -4.66 21.65
N ARG A 36 14.38 -4.90 21.10
CA ARG A 36 15.15 -3.91 20.35
C ARG A 36 15.28 -4.34 18.90
N VAL A 37 15.32 -3.38 18.00
CA VAL A 37 15.61 -3.62 16.58
C VAL A 37 16.94 -4.36 16.45
N GLY A 38 16.94 -5.48 15.70
CA GLY A 38 18.10 -6.35 15.51
C GLY A 38 18.34 -7.39 16.61
N GLN A 39 17.50 -7.42 17.64
CA GLN A 39 17.47 -8.49 18.64
C GLN A 39 16.65 -9.67 18.10
N LYS A 40 16.99 -10.90 18.49
CA LYS A 40 16.18 -12.07 18.11
C LYS A 40 14.83 -12.04 18.83
N VAL A 41 13.78 -12.47 18.14
CA VAL A 41 12.42 -12.54 18.73
C VAL A 41 12.39 -13.37 20.01
N SER A 42 13.15 -14.47 20.06
CA SER A 42 13.30 -15.31 21.27
C SER A 42 13.92 -14.59 22.48
N GLU A 43 14.53 -13.43 22.27
CA GLU A 43 15.14 -12.58 23.31
C GLU A 43 14.22 -11.44 23.73
N TYR A 44 13.06 -11.27 23.07
CA TYR A 44 12.09 -10.24 23.44
C TYR A 44 11.49 -10.54 24.80
N GLN A 45 11.22 -9.49 25.54
CA GLN A 45 10.61 -9.59 26.86
C GLN A 45 9.10 -9.68 26.71
N SER A 46 8.49 -10.75 27.17
CA SER A 46 7.04 -10.83 27.29
C SER A 46 6.55 -9.73 28.23
N VAL A 47 5.54 -8.98 27.80
CA VAL A 47 4.89 -7.97 28.65
C VAL A 47 4.12 -8.70 29.76
N LYS A 48 4.29 -8.24 31.00
CA LYS A 48 3.75 -8.88 32.21
C LYS A 48 3.00 -7.88 33.07
N PHE A 49 1.96 -8.35 33.72
CA PHE A 49 1.24 -7.59 34.74
C PHE A 49 1.19 -8.40 36.04
N ASN A 50 1.60 -7.81 37.16
CA ASN A 50 1.72 -8.48 38.45
C ASN A 50 2.58 -9.77 38.39
N GLY A 51 3.63 -9.76 37.54
CA GLY A 51 4.54 -10.89 37.36
C GLY A 51 3.99 -12.05 36.52
N GLN A 52 2.79 -11.93 35.99
CA GLN A 52 2.21 -12.89 35.04
C GLN A 52 2.39 -12.38 33.61
N GLY A 53 2.94 -13.23 32.73
CA GLY A 53 3.07 -12.98 31.30
C GLY A 53 1.79 -13.30 30.54
N GLY A 54 1.84 -13.08 29.20
CA GLY A 54 0.70 -13.35 28.33
C GLY A 54 -0.36 -12.27 28.40
N ILE A 55 0.06 -11.00 28.47
CA ILE A 55 -0.86 -9.86 28.33
C ILE A 55 -1.33 -9.79 26.89
N HIS A 56 -2.63 -9.72 26.69
CA HIS A 56 -3.32 -9.64 25.42
C HIS A 56 -4.10 -8.32 25.32
N ASP A 57 -4.42 -7.92 24.09
CA ASP A 57 -5.32 -6.79 23.84
C ASP A 57 -6.61 -6.89 24.67
N ASP A 58 -7.21 -8.07 24.77
CA ASP A 58 -8.42 -8.32 25.57
C ASP A 58 -8.21 -8.24 27.09
N THR A 59 -6.97 -8.31 27.59
CA THR A 59 -6.69 -8.30 29.04
C THR A 59 -7.14 -7.01 29.70
N PHE A 60 -7.02 -5.89 28.99
CA PHE A 60 -7.38 -4.55 29.46
C PHE A 60 -8.36 -3.85 28.52
N ASP A 61 -8.91 -4.55 27.52
CA ASP A 61 -9.76 -3.98 26.49
C ASP A 61 -9.09 -2.80 25.77
N VAL A 62 -7.83 -3.00 25.38
CA VAL A 62 -7.00 -2.02 24.66
C VAL A 62 -6.20 -2.69 23.57
N THR A 63 -5.88 -1.95 22.51
CA THR A 63 -4.96 -2.38 21.46
C THR A 63 -3.59 -1.74 21.66
N ALA A 64 -2.54 -2.55 21.63
CA ALA A 64 -1.16 -2.07 21.72
C ALA A 64 -0.72 -1.50 20.36
N LEU A 65 -0.36 -0.21 20.32
CA LEU A 65 -0.03 0.50 19.09
C LEU A 65 1.46 0.53 18.79
N ALA A 66 2.30 0.81 19.78
CA ALA A 66 3.74 0.98 19.61
C ALA A 66 4.48 0.84 20.94
N ALA A 67 5.81 0.65 20.87
CA ALA A 67 6.68 0.68 22.05
C ALA A 67 7.89 1.58 21.84
N GLU A 68 8.32 2.26 22.88
CA GLU A 68 9.53 3.08 22.95
C GLU A 68 10.49 2.53 24.01
N LEU A 69 11.80 2.55 23.73
CA LEU A 69 12.82 2.16 24.69
C LEU A 69 13.17 3.36 25.60
N ARG A 70 13.13 3.12 26.90
CA ARG A 70 13.51 4.09 27.93
C ARG A 70 15.00 4.03 28.23
N GLU A 71 15.55 5.10 28.81
CA GLU A 71 16.96 5.18 29.21
C GLU A 71 17.32 4.15 30.30
N ASP A 72 16.36 3.76 31.15
CA ASP A 72 16.53 2.76 32.20
C ASP A 72 16.45 1.31 31.69
N GLY A 73 16.26 1.13 30.39
CA GLY A 73 16.16 -0.17 29.74
C GLY A 73 14.76 -0.79 29.76
N GLY A 74 13.79 -0.14 30.38
CA GLY A 74 12.35 -0.48 30.26
C GLY A 74 11.74 0.10 28.98
N TYR A 75 10.43 -0.06 28.83
CA TYR A 75 9.69 0.39 27.66
C TYR A 75 8.50 1.25 28.04
N VAL A 76 8.11 2.14 27.12
CA VAL A 76 6.81 2.80 27.10
C VAL A 76 5.98 2.11 26.04
N LEU A 77 4.76 1.72 26.36
CA LEU A 77 3.76 1.17 25.44
C LEU A 77 2.69 2.23 25.21
N TYR A 78 2.35 2.48 23.95
CA TYR A 78 1.22 3.31 23.56
C TYR A 78 0.04 2.41 23.23
N LEU A 79 -1.10 2.67 23.89
CA LEU A 79 -2.29 1.82 23.86
C LEU A 79 -3.50 2.66 23.50
N GLN A 80 -4.46 2.08 22.77
CA GLN A 80 -5.76 2.68 22.46
C GLN A 80 -6.87 1.84 23.10
N ALA A 81 -7.87 2.48 23.70
CA ALA A 81 -9.02 1.75 24.25
C ALA A 81 -9.93 1.24 23.12
N ASN A 82 -10.31 -0.04 23.16
CA ASN A 82 -11.17 -0.65 22.15
C ASN A 82 -12.61 -0.12 22.19
N GLN A 83 -13.13 0.16 23.40
CA GLN A 83 -14.49 0.69 23.58
C GLN A 83 -14.60 2.20 23.36
N ASN A 84 -13.47 2.91 23.33
CA ASN A 84 -13.41 4.35 23.11
C ASN A 84 -12.12 4.71 22.35
N PRO A 85 -12.13 4.66 21.02
CA PRO A 85 -10.95 4.93 20.18
C PRO A 85 -10.31 6.32 20.37
N ALA A 86 -11.03 7.28 20.97
CA ALA A 86 -10.47 8.58 21.32
C ALA A 86 -9.62 8.57 22.61
N LEU A 87 -9.57 7.45 23.33
CA LEU A 87 -8.85 7.35 24.60
C LEU A 87 -7.56 6.55 24.45
N PHE A 88 -6.44 7.21 24.71
CA PHE A 88 -5.10 6.65 24.61
C PHE A 88 -4.43 6.58 25.98
N PHE A 89 -3.55 5.60 26.12
CA PHE A 89 -2.80 5.38 27.36
C PHE A 89 -1.31 5.22 27.06
N GLU A 90 -0.50 5.60 28.02
CA GLU A 90 0.90 5.27 28.13
C GLU A 90 1.08 4.28 29.28
N ALA A 91 1.61 3.08 29.00
CA ALA A 91 2.00 2.14 30.03
C ALA A 91 3.52 1.98 30.05
N THR A 92 4.11 2.01 31.22
CA THR A 92 5.57 1.83 31.38
C THR A 92 5.89 0.44 31.88
N THR A 93 7.03 -0.12 31.41
CA THR A 93 7.56 -1.38 31.90
C THR A 93 8.95 -1.19 32.49
N ASP A 94 9.38 -2.16 33.29
CA ASP A 94 10.80 -2.34 33.59
C ASP A 94 11.53 -3.07 32.44
N ALA A 95 12.84 -3.25 32.57
CA ALA A 95 13.68 -3.95 31.58
C ALA A 95 13.33 -5.43 31.42
N GLN A 96 12.55 -6.03 32.31
CA GLN A 96 12.05 -7.40 32.27
C GLN A 96 10.63 -7.50 31.71
N GLY A 97 10.07 -6.39 31.23
CA GLY A 97 8.74 -6.31 30.62
C GLY A 97 7.58 -6.24 31.63
N ASN A 98 7.81 -6.07 32.93
CA ASN A 98 6.73 -5.94 33.90
C ASN A 98 6.16 -4.51 33.84
N ILE A 99 4.84 -4.39 33.62
CA ILE A 99 4.14 -3.12 33.68
C ILE A 99 4.23 -2.58 35.13
N ASN A 100 4.74 -1.37 35.26
CA ASN A 100 4.96 -0.70 36.55
C ASN A 100 4.30 0.67 36.65
N GLY A 101 3.59 1.09 35.61
CA GLY A 101 2.80 2.31 35.58
C GLY A 101 1.93 2.37 34.35
N ALA A 102 0.79 3.05 34.45
CA ALA A 102 -0.06 3.40 33.32
C ALA A 102 -0.79 4.72 33.61
N LYS A 103 -0.95 5.55 32.58
CA LYS A 103 -1.73 6.79 32.64
C LYS A 103 -2.48 7.00 31.33
N ALA A 104 -3.64 7.66 31.41
CA ALA A 104 -4.27 8.19 30.22
C ALA A 104 -3.45 9.34 29.66
N LEU A 105 -3.31 9.38 28.35
CA LEU A 105 -2.66 10.50 27.66
C LEU A 105 -3.69 11.63 27.48
N SER A 106 -3.30 12.82 27.79
CA SER A 106 -3.98 14.01 27.29
C SER A 106 -3.74 14.15 25.80
N GLN A 107 -4.61 14.87 25.11
CA GLN A 107 -4.47 15.18 23.69
C GLN A 107 -3.08 15.80 23.37
N ALA A 108 -2.62 16.73 24.20
CA ALA A 108 -1.31 17.35 24.01
C ALA A 108 -0.15 16.35 24.14
N GLU A 109 -0.25 15.37 25.05
CA GLU A 109 0.77 14.33 25.21
C GLU A 109 0.75 13.33 24.05
N LEU A 110 -0.44 12.97 23.55
CA LEU A 110 -0.58 12.13 22.34
C LEU A 110 0.08 12.82 21.15
N PHE A 111 -0.27 14.07 20.88
CA PHE A 111 0.29 14.84 19.77
C PHE A 111 1.79 15.05 19.89
N ALA A 112 2.29 15.27 21.11
CA ALA A 112 3.74 15.37 21.35
C ALA A 112 4.46 14.04 21.06
N ALA A 113 3.83 12.90 21.37
CA ALA A 113 4.37 11.58 21.04
C ALA A 113 4.39 11.33 19.52
N GLU A 114 3.30 11.65 18.81
CA GLU A 114 3.22 11.51 17.35
C GLU A 114 4.28 12.32 16.63
N VAL A 115 4.42 13.60 16.98
CA VAL A 115 5.44 14.50 16.39
C VAL A 115 6.85 14.02 16.73
N ARG A 116 7.08 13.62 17.99
CA ARG A 116 8.39 13.15 18.45
C ARG A 116 8.88 11.92 17.70
N TYR A 117 7.99 11.00 17.39
CA TYR A 117 8.34 9.70 16.80
C TYR A 117 8.01 9.59 15.33
N GLY A 118 7.29 10.57 14.75
CA GLY A 118 6.86 10.53 13.35
C GLY A 118 5.86 9.41 13.08
N ILE A 119 5.03 9.05 14.06
CA ILE A 119 4.05 7.98 13.99
C ILE A 119 2.67 8.55 14.28
N ASP A 120 1.74 8.37 13.36
CA ASP A 120 0.33 8.65 13.53
C ASP A 120 -0.28 7.56 14.44
N LEU A 121 -0.43 7.84 15.72
CA LEU A 121 -0.91 6.89 16.73
C LEU A 121 -2.43 6.75 16.72
N ASN A 122 -3.14 7.77 16.27
CA ASN A 122 -4.60 7.81 16.25
C ASN A 122 -5.17 7.55 14.84
N TYR A 123 -4.30 7.29 13.84
CA TYR A 123 -4.64 6.96 12.45
C TYR A 123 -5.48 8.02 11.72
N ASN A 124 -5.38 9.30 12.12
CA ASN A 124 -6.13 10.38 11.48
C ASN A 124 -5.48 10.92 10.19
N GLY A 125 -4.31 10.38 9.80
CA GLY A 125 -3.56 10.78 8.62
C GLY A 125 -2.61 11.96 8.84
N GLY A 126 -2.54 12.52 10.06
CA GLY A 126 -1.66 13.62 10.45
C GLY A 126 -0.67 13.23 11.54
N LEU A 127 0.21 14.16 11.93
CA LEU A 127 1.06 14.05 13.10
C LEU A 127 0.76 15.23 14.04
N GLY A 128 0.44 14.95 15.28
CA GLY A 128 0.11 15.95 16.27
C GLY A 128 -1.23 16.62 16.00
N ASP A 129 -1.30 17.94 16.20
CA ASP A 129 -2.51 18.75 15.99
C ASP A 129 -2.70 19.24 14.54
N ALA A 130 -2.01 18.61 13.58
CA ALA A 130 -2.08 19.02 12.19
C ALA A 130 -3.50 18.83 11.63
N MET A 131 -4.06 19.92 11.10
CA MET A 131 -5.33 19.89 10.36
C MET A 131 -5.10 19.30 8.97
N VAL A 132 -5.78 18.20 8.67
CA VAL A 132 -5.73 17.53 7.36
C VAL A 132 -6.96 17.92 6.55
N LEU A 133 -6.77 18.57 5.40
CA LEU A 133 -7.89 18.90 4.53
C LEU A 133 -8.45 17.63 3.88
N VAL A 134 -9.73 17.35 4.12
CA VAL A 134 -10.45 16.19 3.60
C VAL A 134 -11.21 16.54 2.32
N ASP A 135 -11.90 17.69 2.33
CA ASP A 135 -12.66 18.17 1.19
C ASP A 135 -12.42 19.67 0.99
N ALA A 136 -12.23 20.08 -0.26
CA ALA A 136 -12.03 21.46 -0.70
C ALA A 136 -13.21 21.94 -1.58
N GLY A 137 -14.43 21.74 -1.10
CA GLY A 137 -15.65 22.16 -1.78
C GLY A 137 -16.04 23.63 -1.53
N SER A 138 -17.32 23.89 -1.50
CA SER A 138 -17.88 25.21 -1.14
C SER A 138 -17.53 25.64 0.28
N VAL A 139 -17.26 24.68 1.14
CA VAL A 139 -16.72 24.82 2.50
C VAL A 139 -15.57 23.85 2.65
N ASN A 140 -14.41 24.30 3.07
CA ASN A 140 -13.30 23.39 3.32
C ASN A 140 -13.56 22.57 4.58
N LEU A 141 -13.44 21.26 4.45
CA LEU A 141 -13.57 20.29 5.52
C LEU A 141 -12.19 19.76 5.90
N TYR A 142 -11.90 19.76 7.17
CA TYR A 142 -10.65 19.24 7.73
C TYR A 142 -10.93 18.15 8.75
N LEU A 143 -9.94 17.30 8.99
CA LEU A 143 -9.81 16.49 10.19
C LEU A 143 -8.78 17.14 11.11
N ASP A 144 -9.11 17.23 12.39
CA ASP A 144 -8.13 17.64 13.40
C ASP A 144 -7.28 16.45 13.87
N GLY A 145 -6.32 16.71 14.73
CA GLY A 145 -5.43 15.70 15.27
C GLY A 145 -6.11 14.55 16.02
N LEU A 146 -7.40 14.62 16.32
CA LEU A 146 -8.20 13.55 16.90
C LEU A 146 -9.13 12.86 15.89
N GLY A 147 -9.02 13.21 14.61
CA GLY A 147 -9.89 12.69 13.56
C GLY A 147 -11.31 13.26 13.61
N ALA A 148 -11.52 14.40 14.29
CA ALA A 148 -12.80 15.08 14.28
C ALA A 148 -12.91 16.04 13.09
N TYR A 149 -14.05 16.03 12.43
CA TYR A 149 -14.33 16.89 11.29
C TYR A 149 -14.48 18.36 11.71
N GLN A 150 -13.77 19.23 11.01
CA GLN A 150 -13.71 20.68 11.25
C GLN A 150 -14.06 21.46 9.99
N LEU A 151 -15.02 22.37 10.08
CA LEU A 151 -15.39 23.29 9.01
C LEU A 151 -14.54 24.56 9.07
N GLN A 152 -13.81 24.87 8.02
CA GLN A 152 -13.12 26.15 7.94
C GLN A 152 -14.12 27.29 7.68
N GLN A 153 -14.12 28.28 8.57
CA GLN A 153 -14.95 29.47 8.45
C GLN A 153 -14.29 30.49 7.49
N PRO A 154 -15.06 31.44 6.94
CA PRO A 154 -14.52 32.49 6.07
C PRO A 154 -13.42 33.38 6.71
N ASP A 155 -13.38 33.46 8.04
CA ASP A 155 -12.36 34.19 8.78
C ASP A 155 -11.08 33.35 9.05
N GLY A 156 -11.05 32.10 8.55
CA GLY A 156 -9.97 31.15 8.74
C GLY A 156 -10.02 30.34 10.04
N SER A 157 -11.00 30.62 10.92
CA SER A 157 -11.21 29.80 12.11
C SER A 157 -11.84 28.45 11.77
N PHE A 158 -11.79 27.50 12.70
CA PHE A 158 -12.35 26.16 12.53
C PHE A 158 -13.53 25.96 13.47
N ARG A 159 -14.52 25.23 12.96
CA ARG A 159 -15.72 24.85 13.73
C ARG A 159 -15.93 23.34 13.62
N PRO A 160 -16.01 22.61 14.75
CA PRO A 160 -16.23 21.19 14.71
C PRO A 160 -17.62 20.85 14.19
N LEU A 161 -17.72 19.82 13.35
CA LEU A 161 -18.98 19.13 13.13
C LEU A 161 -19.31 18.32 14.37
N GLN A 162 -20.58 18.32 14.78
CA GLN A 162 -21.05 17.67 16.00
C GLN A 162 -22.32 16.87 15.74
N PHE A 163 -22.45 15.73 16.40
CA PHE A 163 -23.67 14.95 16.46
C PHE A 163 -24.05 14.72 17.91
N GLY A 164 -25.24 15.17 18.30
CA GLY A 164 -25.69 15.08 19.69
C GLY A 164 -24.82 15.83 20.71
N GLY A 165 -24.09 16.88 20.27
CA GLY A 165 -23.18 17.65 21.11
C GLY A 165 -21.77 17.03 21.27
N VAL A 166 -21.49 15.94 20.56
CA VAL A 166 -20.17 15.29 20.50
C VAL A 166 -19.55 15.56 19.12
N ALA A 167 -18.24 15.78 19.06
CA ALA A 167 -17.56 15.98 17.80
C ALA A 167 -17.75 14.75 16.88
N LEU A 168 -18.09 15.01 15.61
CA LEU A 168 -18.23 13.97 14.60
C LEU A 168 -16.83 13.56 14.15
N THR A 169 -16.50 12.28 14.31
CA THR A 169 -15.19 11.72 13.95
C THR A 169 -15.31 10.77 12.76
N LEU A 170 -14.17 10.41 12.16
CA LEU A 170 -14.10 9.37 11.13
C LEU A 170 -14.80 8.09 11.56
N ASP A 171 -14.54 7.62 12.78
CA ASP A 171 -15.12 6.39 13.32
C ASP A 171 -16.66 6.50 13.52
N ALA A 172 -17.16 7.71 13.76
CA ALA A 172 -18.59 7.95 13.92
C ALA A 172 -19.38 7.91 12.60
N LEU A 173 -18.68 7.95 11.46
CA LEU A 173 -19.23 7.82 10.10
C LEU A 173 -19.00 6.43 9.52
N GLU A 174 -18.86 5.40 10.34
CA GLU A 174 -18.66 4.02 9.88
C GLU A 174 -19.66 3.66 8.76
N GLY A 175 -19.12 3.29 7.57
CA GLY A 175 -19.92 2.99 6.38
C GLY A 175 -20.36 4.22 5.56
N PHE A 176 -19.92 5.44 5.90
CA PHE A 176 -20.23 6.65 5.14
C PHE A 176 -18.97 7.48 4.88
N GLU A 177 -18.91 8.09 3.69
CA GLU A 177 -17.89 9.07 3.30
C GLU A 177 -18.55 10.43 3.06
N ILE A 178 -17.96 11.52 3.56
CA ILE A 178 -18.46 12.87 3.24
C ILE A 178 -17.97 13.24 1.85
N GLU A 179 -18.90 13.41 0.92
CA GLU A 179 -18.62 13.80 -0.47
C GLU A 179 -18.42 15.29 -0.63
N THR A 180 -19.31 16.09 -0.03
CA THR A 180 -19.20 17.57 -0.08
C THR A 180 -20.06 18.22 0.99
N ILE A 181 -19.72 19.48 1.32
CA ILE A 181 -20.49 20.31 2.24
C ILE A 181 -20.82 21.64 1.58
N VAL A 182 -22.07 22.03 1.64
CA VAL A 182 -22.59 23.25 1.00
C VAL A 182 -23.21 24.17 2.03
N PRO A 183 -22.92 25.48 2.01
CA PRO A 183 -23.62 26.45 2.86
C PRO A 183 -25.10 26.49 2.52
N LYS A 184 -25.95 26.59 3.54
CA LYS A 184 -27.38 26.87 3.41
C LYS A 184 -27.79 27.92 4.42
N GLU A 185 -29.01 28.44 4.30
CA GLU A 185 -29.56 29.38 5.26
C GLU A 185 -29.65 28.69 6.65
N GLY A 186 -29.00 29.26 7.64
CA GLY A 186 -28.98 28.76 9.01
C GLY A 186 -28.03 27.60 9.28
N GLY A 187 -27.05 27.31 8.38
CA GLY A 187 -26.03 26.29 8.62
C GLY A 187 -25.43 25.69 7.36
N TYR A 188 -25.29 24.36 7.31
CA TYR A 188 -24.68 23.63 6.20
C TYR A 188 -25.53 22.43 5.80
N GLN A 189 -25.41 22.03 4.54
CA GLN A 189 -25.90 20.76 4.01
C GLN A 189 -24.69 19.87 3.76
N ILE A 190 -24.66 18.69 4.37
CA ILE A 190 -23.63 17.67 4.19
C ILE A 190 -24.18 16.61 3.26
N TYR A 191 -23.39 16.18 2.29
CA TYR A 191 -23.70 15.04 1.43
C TYR A 191 -22.75 13.92 1.76
N VAL A 192 -23.31 12.74 2.04
CA VAL A 192 -22.55 11.54 2.41
C VAL A 192 -22.92 10.39 1.50
N ARG A 193 -21.97 9.53 1.20
CA ARG A 193 -22.12 8.33 0.40
C ARG A 193 -21.91 7.09 1.26
N ASP A 194 -22.75 6.07 1.08
CA ASP A 194 -22.56 4.76 1.69
C ASP A 194 -21.69 3.82 0.83
N GLU A 195 -21.41 2.62 1.34
CA GLU A 195 -20.61 1.59 0.65
C GLU A 195 -21.27 1.05 -0.62
N GLU A 196 -22.60 1.23 -0.79
CA GLU A 196 -23.36 0.85 -1.98
C GLU A 196 -23.51 2.01 -2.99
N ASP A 197 -22.75 3.11 -2.85
CA ASP A 197 -22.80 4.30 -3.70
C ASP A 197 -24.12 5.10 -3.62
N ASN A 198 -24.96 4.89 -2.61
CA ASN A 198 -26.13 5.73 -2.39
C ASN A 198 -25.72 7.07 -1.77
N LEU A 199 -26.23 8.16 -2.30
CA LEU A 199 -26.00 9.50 -1.77
C LEU A 199 -27.13 9.92 -0.83
N PHE A 200 -26.73 10.46 0.31
CA PHE A 200 -27.65 11.00 1.34
C PHE A 200 -27.29 12.45 1.66
N GLU A 201 -28.26 13.19 2.13
CA GLU A 201 -28.03 14.54 2.66
C GLU A 201 -28.42 14.65 4.13
N LEU A 202 -27.67 15.50 4.84
CA LEU A 202 -27.81 15.83 6.25
C LEU A 202 -27.74 17.34 6.45
N GLY A 203 -28.63 17.91 7.24
CA GLY A 203 -28.56 19.32 7.60
C GLY A 203 -27.76 19.56 8.88
N THR A 204 -27.11 20.72 8.96
CA THR A 204 -26.57 21.24 10.24
C THR A 204 -27.12 22.63 10.52
N ASP A 205 -26.99 23.04 11.77
CA ASP A 205 -27.13 24.44 12.16
C ASP A 205 -25.83 25.26 11.92
N GLU A 206 -25.88 26.57 12.22
CA GLU A 206 -24.69 27.44 12.10
C GLU A 206 -23.56 27.03 13.06
N ALA A 207 -23.84 26.31 14.13
CA ALA A 207 -22.85 25.82 15.07
C ALA A 207 -22.15 24.53 14.58
N GLY A 208 -22.56 23.97 13.45
CA GLY A 208 -22.04 22.70 12.93
C GLY A 208 -22.68 21.46 13.57
N SER A 209 -23.80 21.62 14.29
CA SER A 209 -24.51 20.50 14.90
C SER A 209 -25.42 19.84 13.86
N VAL A 210 -25.16 18.54 13.61
CA VAL A 210 -25.90 17.72 12.64
C VAL A 210 -27.30 17.41 13.18
N ASP A 211 -28.33 17.63 12.36
CA ASP A 211 -29.71 17.25 12.64
C ASP A 211 -30.03 15.91 11.94
N ALA A 212 -30.06 14.82 12.72
CA ALA A 212 -30.41 13.49 12.21
C ALA A 212 -31.81 13.42 11.59
N GLY A 213 -32.72 14.32 11.96
CA GLY A 213 -34.07 14.39 11.39
C GLY A 213 -34.09 14.85 9.92
N THR A 214 -32.97 15.35 9.43
CA THR A 214 -32.79 15.79 8.04
C THR A 214 -32.14 14.73 7.13
N PHE A 215 -31.79 13.55 7.66
CA PHE A 215 -31.19 12.47 6.89
C PHE A 215 -32.16 11.93 5.86
N GLN A 216 -31.82 12.08 4.58
CA GLN A 216 -32.64 11.59 3.48
C GLN A 216 -31.81 11.24 2.24
N THR A 217 -32.32 10.31 1.44
CA THR A 217 -31.70 9.91 0.18
C THR A 217 -31.80 11.03 -0.86
N VAL A 218 -30.71 11.30 -1.55
CA VAL A 218 -30.66 12.25 -2.67
C VAL A 218 -31.10 11.53 -3.94
N GLY A 219 -32.22 11.95 -4.51
CA GLY A 219 -32.71 11.41 -5.78
C GLY A 219 -31.92 11.94 -6.97
N SER A 220 -31.93 11.22 -8.10
CA SER A 220 -31.15 11.57 -9.31
C SER A 220 -31.41 13.00 -9.83
N ALA A 221 -32.64 13.50 -9.73
CA ALA A 221 -32.97 14.87 -10.15
C ALA A 221 -32.34 15.91 -9.20
N GLN A 222 -32.37 15.67 -7.90
CA GLN A 222 -31.74 16.53 -6.90
C GLN A 222 -30.22 16.51 -7.03
N LEU A 223 -29.65 15.34 -7.32
CA LEU A 223 -28.22 15.17 -7.56
C LEU A 223 -27.79 15.99 -8.79
N SER A 224 -28.47 15.85 -9.92
CA SER A 224 -28.16 16.63 -11.12
C SER A 224 -28.29 18.16 -10.90
N GLU A 225 -29.26 18.61 -10.11
CA GLU A 225 -29.38 20.02 -9.74
C GLU A 225 -28.24 20.48 -8.83
N LEU A 226 -27.82 19.62 -7.90
CA LEU A 226 -26.68 19.85 -7.01
C LEU A 226 -25.38 19.96 -7.81
N GLU A 227 -25.11 19.01 -8.67
CA GLU A 227 -23.93 18.96 -9.56
C GLU A 227 -23.87 20.20 -10.46
N GLN A 228 -24.99 20.55 -11.09
CA GLN A 228 -25.08 21.75 -11.91
C GLN A 228 -24.79 23.04 -11.10
N ARG A 229 -25.28 23.12 -9.87
CA ARG A 229 -25.07 24.26 -8.98
C ARG A 229 -23.62 24.37 -8.50
N LEU A 230 -22.98 23.23 -8.15
CA LEU A 230 -21.62 23.18 -7.65
C LEU A 230 -20.61 23.16 -8.80
N GLY A 231 -21.00 22.67 -9.97
CA GLY A 231 -20.10 22.40 -11.08
C GLY A 231 -19.16 21.24 -10.76
N GLU A 232 -19.62 20.31 -9.95
CA GLU A 232 -18.90 19.12 -9.51
C GLU A 232 -19.69 17.87 -9.90
N ASP A 233 -19.00 16.84 -10.40
CA ASP A 233 -19.58 15.54 -10.71
C ASP A 233 -19.51 14.68 -9.43
N ILE A 234 -20.56 14.76 -8.63
CA ILE A 234 -20.61 14.11 -7.31
C ILE A 234 -20.76 12.59 -7.44
N ASN A 235 -21.44 12.12 -8.48
CA ASN A 235 -21.69 10.69 -8.71
C ASN A 235 -20.65 10.01 -9.62
N ALA A 236 -19.66 10.77 -10.09
CA ALA A 236 -18.66 10.30 -11.05
C ALA A 236 -19.23 9.73 -12.38
N ALA A 237 -20.46 10.11 -12.73
CA ALA A 237 -21.12 9.65 -13.97
C ALA A 237 -20.52 10.27 -15.25
N GLY A 238 -19.73 11.35 -15.10
CA GLY A 238 -19.10 12.06 -16.22
C GLY A 238 -20.05 12.91 -17.04
N ASP A 239 -21.25 13.20 -16.52
CA ASP A 239 -22.33 13.90 -17.22
C ASP A 239 -22.46 15.38 -16.84
N THR A 240 -21.77 15.84 -15.81
CA THR A 240 -21.77 17.25 -15.41
C THR A 240 -20.74 18.03 -16.23
N PRO A 241 -21.16 19.01 -17.04
CA PRO A 241 -20.22 19.89 -17.71
C PRO A 241 -19.43 20.71 -16.69
N VAL A 242 -18.11 20.79 -16.87
CA VAL A 242 -17.29 21.70 -16.07
C VAL A 242 -17.90 23.10 -16.16
N ALA A 243 -18.26 23.71 -15.03
CA ALA A 243 -18.93 25.00 -15.00
C ALA A 243 -18.12 26.04 -15.79
N ALA A 244 -18.73 26.62 -16.82
CA ALA A 244 -18.04 27.59 -17.66
C ALA A 244 -17.55 28.78 -16.82
N GLY A 245 -16.24 29.01 -16.82
CA GLY A 245 -15.62 30.12 -16.09
C GLY A 245 -15.02 29.78 -14.71
N TRP A 246 -15.02 28.51 -14.26
CA TRP A 246 -14.38 28.12 -12.99
C TRP A 246 -12.88 28.49 -12.92
N THR A 247 -12.18 28.50 -14.06
CA THR A 247 -10.77 28.93 -14.14
C THR A 247 -10.57 30.39 -13.73
N SER A 248 -11.66 31.20 -13.69
CA SER A 248 -11.59 32.56 -13.15
C SER A 248 -11.28 32.60 -11.65
N LEU A 249 -11.51 31.49 -10.93
CA LEU A 249 -11.19 31.33 -9.52
C LEU A 249 -9.68 31.09 -9.29
N LEU A 250 -8.97 30.61 -10.31
CA LEU A 250 -7.52 30.40 -10.23
C LEU A 250 -6.79 31.75 -10.22
N LYS A 251 -5.92 31.92 -9.24
CA LYS A 251 -5.23 33.18 -8.93
C LYS A 251 -3.83 33.24 -9.53
N THR A 252 -3.17 32.09 -9.69
CA THR A 252 -1.82 31.98 -10.27
C THR A 252 -1.93 32.01 -11.79
N ALA A 253 -1.52 33.11 -12.41
CA ALA A 253 -1.72 33.34 -13.85
C ALA A 253 -1.13 32.23 -14.75
N ALA A 254 0.05 31.67 -14.39
CA ALA A 254 0.70 30.61 -15.15
C ALA A 254 -0.11 29.30 -15.10
N VAL A 255 -0.57 28.90 -13.91
CA VAL A 255 -1.42 27.71 -13.69
C VAL A 255 -2.74 27.86 -14.43
N LYS A 256 -3.41 29.01 -14.26
CA LYS A 256 -4.64 29.32 -14.95
C LYS A 256 -4.52 29.19 -16.46
N ALA A 257 -3.51 29.84 -17.06
CA ALA A 257 -3.29 29.78 -18.50
C ALA A 257 -3.05 28.36 -19.00
N GLN A 258 -2.34 27.54 -18.22
CA GLN A 258 -2.07 26.15 -18.57
C GLN A 258 -3.32 25.28 -18.50
N VAL A 259 -4.13 25.44 -17.45
CA VAL A 259 -5.42 24.74 -17.33
C VAL A 259 -6.38 25.12 -18.46
N GLU A 260 -6.53 26.41 -18.75
CA GLU A 260 -7.38 26.91 -19.86
C GLU A 260 -6.96 26.36 -21.21
N ALA A 261 -5.65 26.31 -21.47
CA ALA A 261 -5.12 25.75 -22.71
C ALA A 261 -5.37 24.22 -22.83
N LEU A 262 -5.27 23.48 -21.73
CA LEU A 262 -5.43 22.01 -21.70
C LEU A 262 -6.90 21.59 -21.71
N THR A 263 -7.81 22.42 -21.20
CA THR A 263 -9.25 22.13 -21.15
C THR A 263 -10.02 22.80 -22.29
N ALA A 264 -9.34 23.45 -23.21
CA ALA A 264 -9.96 24.06 -24.38
C ALA A 264 -10.81 23.02 -25.16
N ASN A 265 -12.04 23.43 -25.57
CA ASN A 265 -13.00 22.57 -26.28
C ASN A 265 -13.43 21.32 -25.47
N ASN A 266 -13.51 21.42 -24.15
CA ASN A 266 -13.86 20.33 -23.23
C ASN A 266 -12.86 19.15 -23.28
N ALA A 267 -11.60 19.41 -23.63
CA ALA A 267 -10.57 18.40 -23.60
C ALA A 267 -10.27 17.99 -22.16
N LYS A 268 -10.02 16.71 -21.96
CA LYS A 268 -9.57 16.18 -20.66
C LYS A 268 -8.04 16.28 -20.53
N ILE A 269 -7.58 16.55 -19.33
CA ILE A 269 -6.16 16.66 -18.99
C ILE A 269 -5.61 15.25 -18.85
N ASN A 270 -4.65 14.88 -19.67
CA ASN A 270 -3.91 13.64 -19.56
C ASN A 270 -2.67 13.82 -18.65
N HIS A 271 -1.91 12.76 -18.44
CA HIS A 271 -0.70 12.78 -17.60
C HIS A 271 0.30 13.89 -18.02
N ALA A 272 0.60 14.01 -19.31
CA ALA A 272 1.52 15.05 -19.79
C ALA A 272 0.98 16.46 -19.58
N GLY A 273 -0.33 16.64 -19.64
CA GLY A 273 -1.00 17.90 -19.29
C GLY A 273 -0.89 18.22 -17.81
N LEU A 274 -1.03 17.21 -16.95
CA LEU A 274 -0.91 17.38 -15.51
C LEU A 274 0.51 17.77 -15.10
N VAL A 275 1.53 17.14 -15.69
CA VAL A 275 2.94 17.53 -15.52
C VAL A 275 3.15 19.00 -15.90
N LYS A 276 2.62 19.46 -17.04
CA LYS A 276 2.73 20.88 -17.46
C LYS A 276 2.09 21.86 -16.47
N ILE A 277 1.01 21.46 -15.81
CA ILE A 277 0.37 22.30 -14.79
C ILE A 277 1.31 22.44 -13.59
N VAL A 278 1.91 21.34 -13.13
CA VAL A 278 2.83 21.34 -11.99
C VAL A 278 4.13 22.06 -12.33
N ASP A 279 4.68 21.86 -13.52
CA ASP A 279 5.84 22.62 -14.03
C ASP A 279 5.56 24.13 -14.01
N ALA A 280 4.41 24.56 -14.55
CA ALA A 280 4.01 25.98 -14.53
C ALA A 280 3.83 26.51 -13.11
N ALA A 281 3.34 25.68 -12.19
CA ALA A 281 3.24 26.02 -10.77
C ALA A 281 4.63 26.24 -10.17
N ILE A 282 5.57 25.33 -10.38
CA ILE A 282 6.97 25.43 -9.89
C ILE A 282 7.67 26.66 -10.45
N GLU A 283 7.59 26.88 -11.77
CA GLU A 283 8.19 28.01 -12.44
C GLU A 283 7.65 29.36 -11.93
N SER A 284 6.35 29.42 -11.59
CA SER A 284 5.69 30.63 -11.10
C SER A 284 6.23 31.14 -9.76
N VAL A 285 6.84 30.24 -8.98
CA VAL A 285 7.43 30.58 -7.65
C VAL A 285 8.74 31.34 -7.77
N GLY A 286 9.46 31.19 -8.88
CA GLY A 286 10.66 31.97 -9.18
C GLY A 286 11.92 31.61 -8.38
N GLY A 287 11.92 30.50 -7.63
CA GLY A 287 13.12 30.00 -6.93
C GLY A 287 12.86 28.78 -6.07
N ALA A 288 13.77 27.81 -6.10
CA ALA A 288 13.61 26.49 -5.46
C ALA A 288 13.34 26.56 -3.94
N SER A 289 13.88 27.55 -3.25
CA SER A 289 13.72 27.75 -1.80
C SER A 289 12.54 28.65 -1.42
N ASN A 290 11.88 29.26 -2.40
CA ASN A 290 10.75 30.14 -2.14
C ASN A 290 9.51 29.31 -1.76
N PRO A 291 8.67 29.81 -0.85
CA PRO A 291 7.39 29.18 -0.54
C PRO A 291 6.45 29.30 -1.73
N ILE A 292 5.63 28.29 -1.96
CA ILE A 292 4.66 28.30 -3.06
C ILE A 292 3.55 29.35 -2.86
N GLY A 293 3.26 29.70 -1.62
CA GLY A 293 2.25 30.69 -1.27
C GLY A 293 0.82 30.14 -1.25
N THR A 294 -0.06 30.88 -0.59
CA THR A 294 -1.46 30.48 -0.38
C THR A 294 -2.24 30.38 -1.70
N ASP A 295 -2.04 31.35 -2.61
CA ASP A 295 -2.80 31.38 -3.86
C ASP A 295 -2.49 30.18 -4.76
N LEU A 296 -1.20 29.84 -4.96
CA LEU A 296 -0.80 28.70 -5.75
C LEU A 296 -1.27 27.39 -5.10
N PHE A 297 -1.11 27.26 -3.76
CA PHE A 297 -1.59 26.08 -3.05
C PHE A 297 -3.10 25.90 -3.20
N SER A 298 -3.88 26.98 -3.07
CA SER A 298 -5.33 26.96 -3.29
C SER A 298 -5.71 26.59 -4.72
N ASP A 299 -4.96 27.06 -5.72
CA ASP A 299 -5.19 26.71 -7.11
C ASP A 299 -5.00 25.22 -7.39
N LEU A 300 -3.91 24.63 -6.86
CA LEU A 300 -3.65 23.19 -6.99
C LEU A 300 -4.75 22.36 -6.31
N LYS A 301 -5.22 22.80 -5.14
CA LYS A 301 -6.35 22.19 -4.45
C LYS A 301 -7.66 22.26 -5.26
N ALA A 302 -7.95 23.41 -5.85
CA ALA A 302 -9.14 23.59 -6.69
C ALA A 302 -9.10 22.69 -7.94
N ILE A 303 -7.92 22.46 -8.52
CA ILE A 303 -7.73 21.52 -9.62
C ILE A 303 -7.93 20.08 -9.15
N ALA A 304 -7.38 19.70 -7.97
CA ALA A 304 -7.52 18.36 -7.41
C ALA A 304 -8.99 18.02 -7.11
N ALA A 305 -9.72 18.96 -6.50
CA ALA A 305 -11.16 18.82 -6.21
C ALA A 305 -12.01 18.57 -7.47
N ARG A 306 -11.55 19.08 -8.63
CA ARG A 306 -12.21 18.89 -9.93
C ARG A 306 -11.57 17.80 -10.79
N GLY A 307 -10.69 17.00 -10.21
CA GLY A 307 -9.92 15.99 -10.94
C GLY A 307 -10.81 14.95 -11.64
N LYS A 308 -11.92 14.52 -11.03
CA LYS A 308 -12.90 13.62 -11.67
C LYS A 308 -13.42 14.18 -13.00
N GLU A 309 -13.66 15.49 -13.06
CA GLU A 309 -14.15 16.17 -14.26
C GLU A 309 -13.04 16.50 -15.25
N LEU A 310 -11.86 16.86 -14.75
CA LEU A 310 -10.78 17.42 -15.57
C LEU A 310 -9.88 16.36 -16.18
N PHE A 311 -9.64 15.25 -15.49
CA PHE A 311 -8.64 14.27 -15.89
C PHE A 311 -9.21 13.17 -16.78
N THR A 312 -8.33 12.60 -17.62
CA THR A 312 -8.67 11.38 -18.36
C THR A 312 -8.72 10.21 -17.38
N ALA A 313 -9.86 9.49 -17.37
CA ALA A 313 -9.93 8.21 -16.68
C ALA A 313 -9.09 7.17 -17.46
N PRO A 314 -8.31 6.32 -16.81
CA PRO A 314 -7.76 5.14 -17.47
C PRO A 314 -8.92 4.21 -17.86
N ASP A 315 -8.87 3.65 -19.07
CA ASP A 315 -9.83 2.66 -19.59
C ASP A 315 -9.64 1.30 -18.89
N LEU A 316 -9.64 1.29 -17.56
CA LEU A 316 -9.43 0.09 -16.75
C LEU A 316 -10.75 -0.28 -16.09
N ALA A 317 -11.37 -1.34 -16.57
CA ALA A 317 -12.56 -1.90 -15.95
C ALA A 317 -12.29 -2.22 -14.47
N GLY A 318 -13.08 -1.62 -13.56
CA GLY A 318 -13.01 -1.86 -12.12
C GLY A 318 -12.09 -0.94 -11.32
N ALA A 319 -11.59 0.17 -11.88
CA ALA A 319 -10.88 1.19 -11.11
C ALA A 319 -11.87 2.29 -10.71
N GLU A 320 -12.36 2.27 -9.47
CA GLU A 320 -13.22 3.33 -8.91
C GLU A 320 -12.52 4.69 -8.87
N THR A 321 -11.20 4.69 -8.73
CA THR A 321 -10.38 5.91 -8.70
C THR A 321 -9.43 5.92 -9.89
N GLY A 322 -9.57 6.89 -10.79
CA GLY A 322 -8.65 7.08 -11.91
C GLY A 322 -7.22 7.33 -11.42
N TYR A 323 -6.23 6.77 -12.13
CA TYR A 323 -4.82 6.91 -11.78
C TYR A 323 -4.40 8.37 -11.58
N LEU A 324 -4.74 9.26 -12.52
CA LEU A 324 -4.33 10.68 -12.44
C LEU A 324 -4.95 11.40 -11.25
N LEU A 325 -6.22 11.12 -10.98
CA LEU A 325 -6.91 11.66 -9.81
C LEU A 325 -6.23 11.21 -8.53
N TYR A 326 -5.92 9.92 -8.42
CA TYR A 326 -5.26 9.36 -7.25
C TYR A 326 -3.90 10.04 -6.99
N VAL A 327 -2.99 10.01 -7.97
CA VAL A 327 -1.63 10.52 -7.77
C VAL A 327 -1.60 12.03 -7.54
N PHE A 328 -2.48 12.79 -8.19
CA PHE A 328 -2.56 14.21 -7.97
C PHE A 328 -3.14 14.57 -6.60
N ASN A 329 -4.11 13.81 -6.11
CA ASN A 329 -4.59 13.94 -4.75
C ASN A 329 -3.50 13.63 -3.71
N GLN A 330 -2.71 12.56 -3.90
CA GLN A 330 -1.57 12.28 -3.01
C GLN A 330 -0.54 13.41 -3.01
N LEU A 331 -0.29 14.03 -4.16
CA LEU A 331 0.62 15.16 -4.30
C LEU A 331 0.11 16.40 -3.56
N VAL A 332 -1.17 16.76 -3.78
CA VAL A 332 -1.73 18.05 -3.35
C VAL A 332 -2.37 17.99 -1.96
N ASN A 333 -3.16 16.93 -1.70
CA ASN A 333 -3.93 16.80 -0.46
C ASN A 333 -3.17 16.08 0.65
N GLY A 334 -2.03 15.47 0.32
CA GLY A 334 -1.15 14.83 1.26
C GLY A 334 -1.21 13.30 1.20
N SER A 335 -0.14 12.70 1.70
CA SER A 335 0.05 11.24 1.77
C SER A 335 1.08 10.90 2.83
N LYS A 336 0.96 9.73 3.45
CA LYS A 336 2.03 9.18 4.31
C LYS A 336 3.35 9.01 3.53
N ALA A 337 3.28 8.67 2.24
CA ALA A 337 4.43 8.55 1.36
C ALA A 337 5.17 9.88 1.11
N ASN A 338 4.55 11.03 1.40
CA ASN A 338 5.19 12.33 1.25
C ASN A 338 6.18 12.67 2.38
N ASN A 339 6.21 11.88 3.46
CA ASN A 339 7.11 12.17 4.59
C ASN A 339 8.58 12.11 4.19
N PHE A 340 8.91 11.29 3.20
CA PHE A 340 10.29 11.07 2.79
C PHE A 340 10.44 11.11 1.26
N TYR A 341 11.65 11.43 0.82
CA TYR A 341 12.10 11.33 -0.57
C TYR A 341 13.40 10.54 -0.62
N THR A 342 13.42 9.46 -1.37
CA THR A 342 14.56 8.55 -1.49
C THR A 342 15.40 8.86 -2.73
N GLY A 343 14.74 9.05 -3.88
CA GLY A 343 15.40 9.43 -5.14
C GLY A 343 16.48 8.44 -5.57
N GLY A 344 16.35 7.17 -5.25
CA GLY A 344 17.34 6.14 -5.56
C GLY A 344 18.61 6.18 -4.71
N GLN A 345 18.62 6.91 -3.62
CA GLN A 345 19.77 7.03 -2.72
C GLN A 345 19.64 6.05 -1.54
N THR A 346 20.76 5.75 -0.91
CA THR A 346 20.79 4.91 0.31
C THR A 346 20.32 5.66 1.56
N GLN A 347 20.27 6.99 1.49
CA GLN A 347 19.76 7.85 2.55
C GLN A 347 18.53 8.60 2.07
N THR A 348 17.44 8.50 2.82
CA THR A 348 16.23 9.25 2.58
C THR A 348 16.34 10.67 3.11
N GLN A 349 15.65 11.60 2.45
CA GLN A 349 15.49 12.98 2.87
C GLN A 349 14.08 13.19 3.41
N THR A 350 13.92 13.91 4.49
CA THR A 350 12.59 14.35 4.93
C THR A 350 12.00 15.29 3.88
N LEU A 351 10.75 15.06 3.47
CA LEU A 351 10.06 15.87 2.48
C LEU A 351 8.86 16.61 3.12
N GLY A 352 7.80 15.91 3.47
CA GLY A 352 6.57 16.45 3.99
C GLY A 352 5.50 16.71 2.93
N ASN A 353 4.26 16.87 3.40
CA ASN A 353 3.11 17.19 2.55
C ASN A 353 3.19 18.62 1.98
N LEU A 354 2.51 18.83 0.84
CA LEU A 354 2.39 20.15 0.24
C LEU A 354 1.57 21.08 1.15
N SER A 355 2.03 22.32 1.28
CA SER A 355 1.32 23.37 2.01
C SER A 355 1.70 24.73 1.42
N ALA A 356 1.01 25.78 1.78
CA ALA A 356 1.35 27.15 1.35
C ALA A 356 2.78 27.57 1.72
N ASN A 357 3.34 27.00 2.79
CA ASN A 357 4.70 27.25 3.25
C ASN A 357 5.73 26.28 2.65
N ALA A 358 5.29 25.23 1.95
CA ALA A 358 6.19 24.32 1.26
C ALA A 358 6.96 25.07 0.16
N THR A 359 8.21 24.66 -0.08
CA THR A 359 9.04 25.31 -1.10
C THR A 359 8.75 24.76 -2.50
N ALA A 360 9.13 25.50 -3.53
CA ALA A 360 9.09 24.99 -4.90
C ALA A 360 9.90 23.69 -5.06
N ASN A 361 11.00 23.52 -4.32
CA ASN A 361 11.76 22.26 -4.32
C ASN A 361 10.97 21.11 -3.68
N THR A 362 10.14 21.38 -2.67
CA THR A 362 9.23 20.36 -2.12
C THR A 362 8.20 19.94 -3.18
N LEU A 363 7.57 20.90 -3.87
CA LEU A 363 6.63 20.61 -4.95
C LEU A 363 7.30 19.83 -6.09
N GLN A 364 8.53 20.18 -6.48
CA GLN A 364 9.30 19.43 -7.47
C GLN A 364 9.55 17.97 -7.06
N LYS A 365 9.90 17.72 -5.81
CA LYS A 365 10.11 16.34 -5.31
C LYS A 365 8.81 15.55 -5.22
N LEU A 366 7.69 16.21 -4.90
CA LEU A 366 6.37 15.58 -4.95
C LEU A 366 5.96 15.25 -6.38
N GLU A 367 6.27 16.12 -7.35
CA GLU A 367 6.11 15.83 -8.77
C GLU A 367 6.98 14.65 -9.22
N ASP A 368 8.27 14.65 -8.85
CA ASP A 368 9.19 13.54 -9.12
C ASP A 368 8.65 12.20 -8.59
N LYS A 369 8.03 12.21 -7.40
CA LYS A 369 7.42 11.04 -6.76
C LYS A 369 6.15 10.60 -7.49
N TRP A 370 5.16 11.49 -7.63
CA TRP A 370 3.82 11.13 -8.01
C TRP A 370 3.54 11.15 -9.52
N LEU A 371 4.29 11.96 -10.28
CA LEU A 371 4.07 12.10 -11.72
C LEU A 371 5.22 11.54 -12.56
N LEU A 372 6.48 11.71 -12.14
CA LEU A 372 7.62 11.36 -12.97
C LEU A 372 8.27 10.02 -12.59
N GLY A 373 7.87 9.41 -11.48
CA GLY A 373 8.43 8.14 -11.00
C GLY A 373 9.94 8.22 -10.69
N LYS A 374 10.44 9.40 -10.35
CA LYS A 374 11.87 9.67 -10.07
C LYS A 374 12.23 9.46 -8.59
N ASP A 375 11.25 9.29 -7.71
CA ASP A 375 11.52 8.86 -6.34
C ASP A 375 11.74 7.34 -6.31
N LEU A 376 12.88 6.95 -6.83
CA LEU A 376 13.30 5.56 -6.93
C LEU A 376 13.60 4.97 -5.55
N PRO A 377 13.31 3.68 -5.31
CA PRO A 377 13.62 3.01 -4.04
C PRO A 377 15.10 3.09 -3.65
N ASN A 378 15.38 2.99 -2.36
CA ASN A 378 16.74 2.71 -1.91
C ASN A 378 17.20 1.38 -2.54
N PRO A 379 18.33 1.38 -3.29
CA PRO A 379 18.76 0.22 -4.07
C PRO A 379 19.51 -0.84 -3.26
N THR A 380 19.52 -0.74 -1.92
CA THR A 380 20.23 -1.70 -1.08
C THR A 380 19.37 -2.92 -0.80
N THR A 381 19.97 -4.12 -0.86
CA THR A 381 19.37 -5.39 -0.42
C THR A 381 20.35 -6.12 0.49
N GLU A 382 19.84 -6.96 1.39
CA GLU A 382 20.71 -7.89 2.16
C GLU A 382 21.11 -9.11 1.34
N GLY A 383 20.38 -9.37 0.27
CA GLY A 383 20.50 -10.58 -0.53
C GLY A 383 19.81 -11.77 0.15
N ASP A 384 19.61 -12.82 -0.61
CA ASP A 384 19.05 -14.08 -0.12
C ASP A 384 20.19 -15.09 0.06
N THR A 385 20.47 -15.49 1.30
CA THR A 385 21.53 -16.45 1.61
C THR A 385 21.28 -17.84 1.03
N ALA A 386 20.02 -18.16 0.71
CA ALA A 386 19.63 -19.40 0.05
C ALA A 386 19.83 -19.35 -1.47
N ASN A 387 19.85 -18.14 -2.06
CA ASN A 387 20.08 -17.94 -3.48
C ASN A 387 21.53 -17.46 -3.73
N PRO A 388 22.40 -18.26 -4.35
CA PRO A 388 23.80 -17.89 -4.59
C PRO A 388 23.96 -16.66 -5.50
N ASN A 389 22.91 -16.26 -6.24
CA ASN A 389 22.89 -15.06 -7.09
C ASN A 389 22.44 -13.81 -6.34
N ALA A 390 21.93 -13.97 -5.13
CA ALA A 390 21.32 -12.90 -4.33
C ALA A 390 22.24 -12.42 -3.21
N ALA A 391 23.52 -12.18 -3.51
CA ALA A 391 24.42 -11.52 -2.54
C ALA A 391 23.94 -10.08 -2.26
N ALA A 392 24.19 -9.62 -1.02
CA ALA A 392 23.93 -8.23 -0.64
C ALA A 392 24.48 -7.27 -1.69
N ALA A 393 23.65 -6.36 -2.14
CA ALA A 393 23.98 -5.45 -3.23
C ALA A 393 23.53 -4.02 -2.90
N SER A 394 24.34 -3.05 -3.31
CA SER A 394 23.91 -1.68 -3.50
C SER A 394 24.26 -1.31 -4.92
N GLY A 395 23.27 -0.90 -5.69
CA GLY A 395 23.48 -0.69 -7.13
C GLY A 395 23.23 0.76 -7.56
N LEU A 396 23.30 0.95 -8.85
CA LEU A 396 23.05 2.22 -9.53
C LEU A 396 21.79 2.09 -10.39
N TYR A 397 21.02 3.17 -10.53
CA TYR A 397 19.89 3.17 -11.44
C TYR A 397 20.29 3.47 -12.87
N LYS A 398 19.76 2.69 -13.81
CA LYS A 398 19.98 2.80 -15.25
C LYS A 398 18.67 2.60 -16.00
N ALA A 399 18.42 3.40 -17.03
CA ALA A 399 17.26 3.24 -17.89
C ALA A 399 17.43 2.05 -18.84
N PHE A 400 16.35 1.28 -19.00
CA PHE A 400 16.25 0.17 -19.95
C PHE A 400 15.20 0.50 -21.01
N SER A 401 15.45 0.05 -22.23
CA SER A 401 14.53 0.22 -23.35
C SER A 401 14.10 -1.16 -23.83
N ALA A 402 12.90 -1.56 -23.48
CA ALA A 402 12.24 -2.77 -23.95
C ALA A 402 10.72 -2.55 -23.92
N GLU A 403 9.95 -3.45 -24.50
CA GLU A 403 8.50 -3.44 -24.37
C GLU A 403 8.09 -3.67 -22.92
N LEU A 404 6.96 -3.09 -22.53
CA LEU A 404 6.44 -3.35 -21.19
C LEU A 404 5.99 -4.80 -21.08
N ILE A 405 5.09 -5.22 -21.97
CA ILE A 405 4.51 -6.56 -22.05
C ILE A 405 4.36 -6.89 -23.55
N SER A 406 4.97 -7.96 -23.99
CA SER A 406 4.80 -8.48 -25.36
C SER A 406 4.05 -9.83 -25.41
N GLY A 407 3.77 -10.39 -24.25
CA GLY A 407 3.06 -11.65 -24.06
C GLY A 407 3.33 -12.20 -22.68
N ALA A 408 2.75 -11.58 -21.65
CA ALA A 408 3.01 -11.91 -20.26
C ALA A 408 2.95 -13.42 -19.98
N SER A 409 4.00 -13.94 -19.40
CA SER A 409 4.20 -15.35 -19.06
C SER A 409 4.80 -15.47 -17.66
N ALA A 410 4.48 -16.54 -16.96
CA ALA A 410 5.15 -16.85 -15.70
C ALA A 410 6.68 -16.92 -15.85
N PHE A 411 7.17 -17.28 -17.03
CA PHE A 411 8.58 -17.48 -17.33
C PHE A 411 9.36 -16.18 -17.60
N ASP A 412 8.67 -15.05 -17.70
CA ASP A 412 9.31 -13.71 -17.71
C ASP A 412 9.80 -13.33 -16.31
N VAL A 413 9.26 -13.96 -15.29
CA VAL A 413 9.64 -13.72 -13.91
C VAL A 413 10.95 -14.42 -13.59
N ASN A 414 11.98 -13.65 -13.34
CA ASN A 414 13.33 -14.16 -13.05
C ASN A 414 13.95 -13.31 -11.94
N GLN A 415 14.00 -13.88 -10.73
CA GLN A 415 14.53 -13.22 -9.54
C GLN A 415 16.03 -12.97 -9.63
N GLY A 416 16.46 -11.80 -9.19
CA GLY A 416 17.86 -11.45 -8.98
C GLY A 416 18.27 -11.44 -7.52
N SER A 417 18.92 -10.35 -7.10
CA SER A 417 19.57 -10.26 -5.78
C SER A 417 18.64 -9.87 -4.62
N ALA A 418 17.38 -9.57 -4.87
CA ALA A 418 16.44 -9.25 -3.79
C ALA A 418 15.69 -10.49 -3.28
N GLY A 419 15.44 -10.57 -1.99
CA GLY A 419 14.68 -11.65 -1.34
C GLY A 419 13.16 -11.53 -1.56
N THR A 420 12.72 -11.35 -2.81
CA THR A 420 11.33 -11.07 -3.22
C THR A 420 10.63 -12.28 -3.83
N CYS A 421 11.10 -13.50 -3.52
CA CYS A 421 10.54 -14.74 -4.09
C CYS A 421 9.03 -14.84 -3.94
N TYR A 422 8.46 -14.46 -2.81
CA TYR A 422 7.03 -14.47 -2.52
C TYR A 422 6.25 -13.56 -3.49
N LEU A 423 6.74 -12.34 -3.75
CA LEU A 423 6.14 -11.40 -4.69
C LEU A 423 6.27 -11.91 -6.13
N LEU A 424 7.45 -12.40 -6.50
CA LEU A 424 7.71 -12.89 -7.84
C LEU A 424 6.94 -14.18 -8.16
N ALA A 425 6.81 -15.10 -7.19
CA ALA A 425 5.92 -16.25 -7.33
C ALA A 425 4.47 -15.82 -7.53
N SER A 426 4.01 -14.78 -6.81
CA SER A 426 2.69 -14.19 -6.98
C SER A 426 2.50 -13.58 -8.37
N MET A 427 3.49 -12.85 -8.86
CA MET A 427 3.47 -12.27 -10.21
C MET A 427 3.44 -13.35 -11.30
N ALA A 428 4.26 -14.40 -11.15
CA ALA A 428 4.25 -15.56 -12.04
C ALA A 428 2.89 -16.24 -12.05
N ALA A 429 2.24 -16.37 -10.88
CA ALA A 429 0.90 -16.95 -10.78
C ALA A 429 -0.15 -16.14 -11.53
N VAL A 430 -0.16 -14.82 -11.39
CA VAL A 430 -1.07 -13.93 -12.13
C VAL A 430 -0.82 -14.06 -13.64
N ALA A 431 0.44 -14.06 -14.08
CA ALA A 431 0.80 -14.24 -15.48
C ALA A 431 0.39 -15.61 -16.03
N GLN A 432 0.41 -16.65 -15.20
CA GLN A 432 0.02 -18.00 -15.62
C GLN A 432 -1.50 -18.17 -15.78
N VAL A 433 -2.28 -17.64 -14.83
CA VAL A 433 -3.73 -17.87 -14.79
C VAL A 433 -4.50 -16.83 -15.58
N ASN A 434 -4.09 -15.58 -15.46
CA ASN A 434 -4.77 -14.45 -16.10
C ASN A 434 -3.77 -13.41 -16.60
N PRO A 435 -3.01 -13.70 -17.67
CA PRO A 435 -2.01 -12.79 -18.21
C PRO A 435 -2.62 -11.44 -18.64
N THR A 436 -3.91 -11.42 -19.02
CA THR A 436 -4.61 -10.19 -19.40
C THR A 436 -4.85 -9.27 -18.21
N ALA A 437 -4.93 -9.79 -16.98
CA ALA A 437 -5.05 -8.98 -15.78
C ALA A 437 -3.84 -8.06 -15.60
N LEU A 438 -2.64 -8.47 -16.02
CA LEU A 438 -1.44 -7.63 -15.97
C LEU A 438 -1.56 -6.37 -16.82
N ASN A 439 -2.30 -6.41 -17.94
CA ASN A 439 -2.55 -5.21 -18.75
C ASN A 439 -3.30 -4.14 -17.97
N SER A 440 -4.11 -4.52 -16.98
CA SER A 440 -4.85 -3.59 -16.12
C SER A 440 -4.05 -3.08 -14.93
N VAL A 441 -2.85 -3.60 -14.69
CA VAL A 441 -1.95 -3.14 -13.63
C VAL A 441 -1.22 -1.86 -14.06
N PHE A 442 -1.01 -1.66 -15.35
CA PHE A 442 -0.15 -0.60 -15.86
C PHE A 442 -0.92 0.42 -16.72
N VAL A 443 -0.77 1.71 -16.40
CA VAL A 443 -1.27 2.82 -17.21
C VAL A 443 -0.08 3.53 -17.86
N PRO A 444 0.09 3.47 -19.18
CA PRO A 444 1.22 4.12 -19.86
C PRO A 444 1.05 5.65 -19.85
N ASN A 445 2.07 6.38 -19.45
CA ASN A 445 2.11 7.83 -19.45
C ASN A 445 2.89 8.44 -20.64
N GLY A 446 3.57 7.60 -21.42
CA GLY A 446 4.51 8.06 -22.44
C GLY A 446 5.90 8.33 -21.88
N SER A 447 6.69 9.13 -22.63
CA SER A 447 8.05 9.50 -22.22
C SER A 447 8.09 10.91 -21.68
N SER A 448 8.84 11.12 -20.58
CA SER A 448 9.16 12.44 -20.04
C SER A 448 10.17 13.19 -20.92
N ALA A 449 10.42 14.47 -20.58
CA ALA A 449 11.45 15.28 -21.26
C ALA A 449 12.85 14.64 -21.20
N ASP A 450 13.15 13.87 -20.16
CA ASP A 450 14.40 13.13 -19.98
C ASP A 450 14.42 11.79 -20.77
N SER A 451 13.45 11.55 -21.64
CA SER A 451 13.25 10.31 -22.40
C SER A 451 12.98 9.07 -21.52
N LEU A 452 12.62 9.26 -20.27
CA LEU A 452 12.17 8.18 -19.39
C LEU A 452 10.72 7.82 -19.72
N GLN A 453 10.48 6.55 -19.93
CA GLN A 453 9.13 6.02 -20.00
C GLN A 453 8.57 5.87 -18.58
N THR A 454 7.30 6.23 -18.38
CA THR A 454 6.62 6.15 -17.08
C THR A 454 5.27 5.45 -17.20
N TRP A 455 4.88 4.82 -16.11
CA TRP A 455 3.60 4.14 -15.96
C TRP A 455 3.00 4.40 -14.58
N GLY A 456 1.69 4.56 -14.53
CA GLY A 456 0.93 4.32 -13.31
C GLY A 456 0.90 2.82 -13.05
N VAL A 457 1.19 2.40 -11.83
CA VAL A 457 1.17 0.98 -11.42
C VAL A 457 0.16 0.82 -10.29
N ARG A 458 -0.83 -0.06 -10.51
CA ARG A 458 -1.94 -0.31 -9.60
C ARG A 458 -1.59 -1.38 -8.59
N PHE A 459 -2.01 -1.14 -7.34
CA PHE A 459 -1.99 -2.13 -6.27
C PHE A 459 -3.32 -2.12 -5.51
N PHE A 460 -3.54 -3.17 -4.75
CA PHE A 460 -4.65 -3.28 -3.82
C PHE A 460 -4.10 -3.34 -2.39
N ASP A 461 -4.74 -2.65 -1.47
CA ASP A 461 -4.43 -2.80 -0.05
C ASP A 461 -5.09 -4.06 0.53
N THR A 462 -4.93 -4.24 1.83
CA THR A 462 -5.47 -5.38 2.56
C THR A 462 -7.01 -5.43 2.59
N ASN A 463 -7.68 -4.34 2.26
CA ASN A 463 -9.14 -4.24 2.19
C ASN A 463 -9.66 -4.32 0.74
N GLY A 464 -8.76 -4.47 -0.23
CA GLY A 464 -9.10 -4.49 -1.67
C GLY A 464 -9.24 -3.11 -2.30
N LYS A 465 -8.94 -2.03 -1.57
CA LYS A 465 -8.95 -0.67 -2.11
C LYS A 465 -7.78 -0.46 -3.08
N VAL A 466 -8.07 0.26 -4.17
CA VAL A 466 -7.09 0.55 -5.22
C VAL A 466 -6.16 1.68 -4.82
N HIS A 467 -4.88 1.48 -5.05
CA HIS A 467 -3.81 2.46 -4.86
C HIS A 467 -2.90 2.50 -6.09
N TRP A 468 -2.28 3.64 -6.34
CA TRP A 468 -1.41 3.85 -7.49
C TRP A 468 -0.09 4.48 -7.09
N VAL A 469 0.96 4.07 -7.79
CA VAL A 469 2.26 4.76 -7.79
C VAL A 469 2.68 5.02 -9.22
N THR A 470 3.55 6.00 -9.42
CA THR A 470 4.19 6.23 -10.72
C THR A 470 5.58 5.63 -10.71
N ALA A 471 5.88 4.79 -11.69
CA ALA A 471 7.18 4.18 -11.85
C ALA A 471 7.75 4.45 -13.26
N ASN A 472 9.08 4.54 -13.38
CA ASN A 472 9.77 4.76 -14.65
C ASN A 472 10.60 3.53 -15.07
N ASN A 473 11.23 3.58 -16.23
CA ASN A 473 12.05 2.49 -16.78
C ASN A 473 13.49 2.44 -16.26
N GLN A 474 13.78 3.04 -15.11
CA GLN A 474 15.09 2.92 -14.48
C GLN A 474 15.09 1.76 -13.48
N PHE A 475 16.06 0.86 -13.61
CA PHE A 475 16.23 -0.29 -12.73
C PHE A 475 17.64 -0.34 -12.18
N VAL A 476 17.80 -1.04 -11.07
CA VAL A 476 19.10 -1.18 -10.42
C VAL A 476 19.99 -2.13 -11.22
N VAL A 477 21.24 -1.71 -11.43
CA VAL A 477 22.34 -2.50 -11.98
C VAL A 477 23.52 -2.47 -11.02
N LYS A 478 24.41 -3.47 -11.07
CA LYS A 478 25.63 -3.46 -10.26
C LYS A 478 26.64 -2.45 -10.79
N ASN A 479 26.73 -2.36 -12.13
CA ASN A 479 27.56 -1.39 -12.85
C ASN A 479 26.76 -0.78 -13.99
N LEU A 480 27.06 0.47 -14.38
CA LEU A 480 26.36 1.14 -15.48
C LEU A 480 26.53 0.46 -16.85
N GLU A 481 27.56 -0.35 -17.01
CA GLU A 481 27.83 -1.13 -18.23
C GLU A 481 26.96 -2.40 -18.30
N ASP A 482 26.35 -2.82 -17.20
CA ASP A 482 25.57 -4.05 -17.15
C ASP A 482 24.36 -3.95 -18.10
N THR A 483 24.05 -5.04 -18.76
CA THR A 483 22.87 -5.20 -19.65
C THR A 483 21.72 -5.90 -18.96
N GLU A 484 21.90 -6.30 -17.69
CA GLU A 484 20.91 -6.97 -16.86
C GLU A 484 20.67 -6.20 -15.57
N THR A 485 19.43 -6.24 -15.10
CA THR A 485 19.03 -5.69 -13.82
C THR A 485 19.60 -6.52 -12.67
N ALA A 486 19.86 -5.89 -11.53
CA ALA A 486 20.39 -6.57 -10.34
C ALA A 486 19.31 -7.39 -9.61
N TYR A 487 18.05 -6.93 -9.66
CA TYR A 487 16.88 -7.55 -9.05
C TYR A 487 16.11 -8.37 -10.08
N SER A 488 14.78 -8.37 -10.08
CA SER A 488 14.02 -9.04 -11.14
C SER A 488 14.56 -8.68 -12.52
N LYS A 489 14.77 -9.68 -13.37
CA LYS A 489 15.48 -9.52 -14.63
C LYS A 489 14.56 -8.97 -15.71
N VAL A 490 15.11 -8.12 -16.58
CA VAL A 490 14.45 -7.70 -17.83
C VAL A 490 14.40 -8.87 -18.84
N LYS A 491 15.36 -9.79 -18.75
CA LYS A 491 15.43 -10.96 -19.63
C LYS A 491 14.64 -12.12 -19.02
N GLY A 492 13.70 -12.65 -19.79
CA GLY A 492 12.94 -13.85 -19.52
C GLY A 492 13.04 -14.84 -20.66
N VAL A 493 12.17 -15.82 -20.65
CA VAL A 493 11.93 -16.76 -21.77
C VAL A 493 10.44 -16.96 -21.95
N ASP A 494 10.00 -17.12 -23.19
CA ASP A 494 8.61 -17.50 -23.46
C ASP A 494 8.32 -18.97 -23.06
N ALA A 495 7.07 -19.39 -23.19
CA ALA A 495 6.65 -20.75 -22.88
C ALA A 495 7.36 -21.83 -23.74
N GLN A 496 8.01 -21.45 -24.85
CA GLN A 496 8.78 -22.32 -25.74
C GLN A 496 10.28 -22.25 -25.43
N GLY A 497 10.72 -21.43 -24.45
CA GLY A 497 12.12 -21.27 -24.07
C GLY A 497 12.90 -20.27 -24.93
N ASN A 498 12.24 -19.48 -25.78
CA ASN A 498 12.92 -18.43 -26.54
C ASN A 498 13.16 -17.20 -25.65
N PRO A 499 14.33 -16.50 -25.80
CA PRO A 499 14.62 -15.31 -25.01
C PRO A 499 13.60 -14.19 -25.25
N THR A 500 13.08 -13.61 -24.16
CA THR A 500 12.24 -12.41 -24.16
C THR A 500 12.95 -11.24 -23.48
N GLN A 501 12.48 -10.02 -23.73
CA GLN A 501 12.89 -8.82 -22.99
C GLN A 501 11.67 -7.97 -22.72
N GLU A 502 11.21 -7.98 -21.47
CA GLU A 502 10.02 -7.27 -21.02
C GLU A 502 10.31 -6.53 -19.71
N LEU A 503 9.63 -5.39 -19.52
CA LEU A 503 9.85 -4.55 -18.34
C LEU A 503 8.86 -4.83 -17.20
N TRP A 504 7.77 -5.55 -17.44
CA TRP A 504 6.65 -5.63 -16.50
C TRP A 504 7.05 -6.25 -15.14
N ALA A 505 7.85 -7.31 -15.14
CA ALA A 505 8.23 -7.96 -13.89
C ALA A 505 9.17 -7.09 -13.04
N PRO A 506 10.31 -6.56 -13.55
CA PRO A 506 11.15 -5.65 -12.77
C PRO A 506 10.46 -4.31 -12.46
N LEU A 507 9.54 -3.83 -13.32
CA LEU A 507 8.78 -2.61 -13.06
C LEU A 507 7.82 -2.80 -11.89
N LEU A 508 7.10 -3.92 -11.85
CA LEU A 508 6.14 -4.25 -10.79
C LEU A 508 6.85 -4.46 -9.45
N GLU A 509 7.99 -5.19 -9.43
CA GLU A 509 8.80 -5.37 -8.23
C GLU A 509 9.28 -4.02 -7.66
N LYS A 510 9.81 -3.14 -8.52
CA LYS A 510 10.23 -1.79 -8.11
C LYS A 510 9.05 -0.95 -7.63
N ALA A 511 7.93 -0.96 -8.36
CA ALA A 511 6.74 -0.23 -7.99
C ALA A 511 6.14 -0.72 -6.66
N TYR A 512 6.26 -2.02 -6.35
CA TYR A 512 5.86 -2.58 -5.06
C TYR A 512 6.70 -1.99 -3.91
N ALA A 513 8.02 -1.80 -4.13
CA ALA A 513 8.87 -1.11 -3.15
C ALA A 513 8.48 0.37 -2.97
N GLN A 514 8.09 1.07 -4.05
CA GLN A 514 7.58 2.44 -3.98
C GLN A 514 6.22 2.49 -3.24
N ALA A 515 5.31 1.56 -3.55
CA ALA A 515 3.99 1.50 -2.92
C ALA A 515 4.05 1.11 -1.43
N ASN A 516 5.13 0.44 -1.00
CA ASN A 516 5.29 0.02 0.40
C ASN A 516 5.30 1.20 1.38
N GLU A 517 5.75 2.40 0.96
CA GLU A 517 5.71 3.59 1.81
C GLU A 517 4.29 4.19 1.98
N LEU A 518 3.31 3.74 1.18
CA LEU A 518 1.89 4.05 1.38
C LEU A 518 1.29 3.32 2.59
N GLN A 519 2.00 2.33 3.13
CA GLN A 519 1.58 1.50 4.28
C GLN A 519 0.37 0.59 3.99
N ILE A 520 0.17 0.24 2.73
CA ILE A 520 -1.00 -0.51 2.25
C ILE A 520 -0.84 -2.04 2.29
N PHE A 521 0.38 -2.55 2.52
CA PHE A 521 0.67 -3.99 2.45
C PHE A 521 0.80 -4.66 3.82
N GLY A 522 0.51 -3.95 4.91
CA GLY A 522 0.65 -4.49 6.28
C GLY A 522 2.06 -4.89 6.70
N ARG A 523 3.10 -4.42 5.99
CA ARG A 523 4.49 -4.78 6.25
C ARG A 523 5.05 -4.03 7.46
N THR A 524 6.01 -4.64 8.15
CA THR A 524 6.65 -4.04 9.32
C THR A 524 7.57 -2.87 8.97
N THR A 525 8.26 -2.92 7.82
CA THR A 525 9.10 -1.83 7.33
C THR A 525 8.41 -1.17 6.13
N GLN A 526 7.96 0.05 6.31
CA GLN A 526 7.10 0.78 5.38
C GLN A 526 7.86 1.95 4.75
N THR A 527 8.93 1.64 4.03
CA THR A 527 9.79 2.63 3.36
C THR A 527 9.94 2.31 1.88
N ASN A 528 10.27 3.33 1.08
CA ASN A 528 10.61 3.19 -0.34
C ASN A 528 12.00 2.57 -0.49
N SER A 529 12.10 1.24 -0.34
CA SER A 529 13.36 0.51 -0.31
C SER A 529 13.19 -0.92 -0.82
N MET A 530 14.16 -1.41 -1.58
CA MET A 530 14.20 -2.81 -2.00
C MET A 530 14.37 -3.74 -0.79
N LEU A 531 15.19 -3.34 0.19
CA LEU A 531 15.36 -4.09 1.44
C LEU A 531 14.05 -4.21 2.24
N ALA A 532 13.21 -3.17 2.21
CA ALA A 532 11.96 -3.16 2.96
C ALA A 532 10.92 -4.16 2.43
N ILE A 533 11.09 -4.65 1.21
CA ILE A 533 10.19 -5.64 0.60
C ILE A 533 10.80 -7.05 0.55
N GLU A 534 11.98 -7.28 1.10
CA GLU A 534 12.54 -8.61 1.23
C GLU A 534 11.75 -9.43 2.28
N GLY A 535 11.54 -10.71 1.99
CA GLY A 535 10.69 -11.60 2.79
C GLY A 535 9.19 -11.22 2.71
N GLY A 536 8.32 -12.20 2.76
CA GLY A 536 6.86 -12.02 2.71
C GLY A 536 6.15 -13.34 2.45
N LEU A 537 4.84 -13.27 2.29
CA LEU A 537 3.97 -14.41 2.10
C LEU A 537 3.15 -14.29 0.80
N ALA A 538 2.33 -15.28 0.52
CA ALA A 538 1.51 -15.39 -0.69
C ALA A 538 0.45 -14.28 -0.85
N GLU A 539 0.14 -13.52 0.19
CA GLU A 539 -0.79 -12.39 0.15
C GLU A 539 -0.39 -11.32 -0.87
N ALA A 540 0.88 -11.28 -1.28
CA ALA A 540 1.33 -10.38 -2.33
C ALA A 540 0.55 -10.54 -3.65
N VAL A 541 -0.05 -11.71 -3.93
CA VAL A 541 -0.92 -11.89 -5.10
C VAL A 541 -2.14 -10.98 -5.03
N VAL A 542 -2.73 -10.82 -3.85
CA VAL A 542 -3.88 -9.93 -3.62
C VAL A 542 -3.49 -8.49 -3.84
N ASN A 543 -2.30 -8.10 -3.40
CA ASN A 543 -1.81 -6.74 -3.62
C ASN A 543 -1.63 -6.40 -5.11
N VAL A 544 -1.34 -7.40 -5.95
CA VAL A 544 -1.14 -7.23 -7.40
C VAL A 544 -2.45 -7.38 -8.19
N ALA A 545 -3.19 -8.45 -7.93
CA ALA A 545 -4.34 -8.85 -8.73
C ALA A 545 -5.70 -8.50 -8.10
N GLY A 546 -5.72 -8.21 -6.80
CA GLY A 546 -6.96 -8.14 -6.01
C GLY A 546 -7.48 -9.53 -5.66
N GLY A 547 -8.66 -9.59 -5.04
CA GLY A 547 -9.28 -10.86 -4.65
C GLY A 547 -8.83 -11.36 -3.27
N LYS A 548 -8.83 -12.66 -3.08
CA LYS A 548 -8.49 -13.31 -1.80
C LYS A 548 -7.57 -14.51 -2.02
N VAL A 549 -6.81 -14.84 -0.99
CA VAL A 549 -6.03 -16.08 -0.93
C VAL A 549 -6.71 -17.02 0.05
N THR A 550 -6.84 -18.28 -0.32
CA THR A 550 -7.50 -19.32 0.49
C THR A 550 -6.50 -20.40 0.89
N THR A 551 -6.57 -20.86 2.12
CA THR A 551 -5.94 -22.11 2.58
C THR A 551 -7.03 -23.11 2.95
N PHE A 552 -6.75 -24.41 2.78
CA PHE A 552 -7.61 -25.48 3.27
C PHE A 552 -6.97 -26.13 4.49
N ALA A 553 -7.73 -26.28 5.57
CA ALA A 553 -7.31 -26.93 6.79
C ALA A 553 -8.36 -27.94 7.23
N ASP A 554 -7.94 -29.07 7.79
CA ASP A 554 -8.81 -30.10 8.33
C ASP A 554 -9.49 -29.66 9.65
N GLU A 555 -8.94 -28.65 10.32
CA GLU A 555 -9.50 -28.01 11.53
C GLU A 555 -9.55 -26.49 11.36
N VAL A 556 -10.54 -25.86 12.03
CA VAL A 556 -10.72 -24.40 12.01
C VAL A 556 -9.62 -23.76 12.85
N THR A 557 -8.58 -23.29 12.20
CA THR A 557 -7.69 -22.27 12.77
C THR A 557 -8.18 -20.90 12.33
N THR A 558 -8.70 -20.13 13.25
CA THR A 558 -9.11 -18.74 13.01
C THR A 558 -7.86 -17.90 12.73
N TYR A 559 -7.65 -17.56 11.48
CA TYR A 559 -6.75 -16.48 11.10
C TYR A 559 -7.52 -15.16 11.10
N ASN A 560 -6.92 -14.14 11.72
CA ASN A 560 -7.47 -12.82 11.99
C ASN A 560 -8.32 -12.22 10.86
N GLY A 561 -9.38 -11.54 11.30
CA GLY A 561 -10.44 -10.89 10.55
C GLY A 561 -10.10 -9.90 9.44
N ASN A 562 -8.93 -9.97 8.83
CA ASN A 562 -8.61 -9.23 7.63
C ASN A 562 -8.84 -10.10 6.39
N SER A 563 -9.58 -9.53 5.47
CA SER A 563 -10.24 -10.14 4.32
C SER A 563 -9.35 -10.79 3.27
N ILE A 564 -8.03 -10.78 3.41
CA ILE A 564 -7.09 -11.25 2.39
C ILE A 564 -6.85 -12.74 2.48
N LEU A 565 -6.81 -13.28 3.69
CA LEU A 565 -6.60 -14.70 3.94
C LEU A 565 -7.88 -15.31 4.46
N GLN A 566 -8.40 -16.28 3.73
CA GLN A 566 -9.56 -17.06 4.14
C GLN A 566 -9.14 -18.51 4.40
N THR A 567 -9.26 -18.97 5.63
CA THR A 567 -9.16 -20.40 5.92
C THR A 567 -10.51 -21.05 5.65
N SER A 568 -10.55 -21.94 4.67
CA SER A 568 -11.73 -22.73 4.38
C SER A 568 -11.64 -24.06 5.12
N VAL A 569 -12.72 -24.43 5.79
CA VAL A 569 -12.83 -25.77 6.37
C VAL A 569 -13.05 -26.76 5.22
N VAL A 570 -12.30 -27.86 5.24
CA VAL A 570 -12.49 -28.95 4.31
C VAL A 570 -13.92 -29.48 4.48
N PRO A 571 -14.72 -29.58 3.39
CA PRO A 571 -16.08 -30.11 3.49
C PRO A 571 -16.12 -31.50 4.08
N THR A 572 -17.18 -31.82 4.84
CA THR A 572 -17.36 -33.14 5.43
C THR A 572 -17.34 -34.22 4.36
N GLY A 573 -16.39 -35.14 4.41
CA GLY A 573 -16.19 -36.21 3.46
C GLY A 573 -15.16 -35.94 2.36
N SER A 574 -14.56 -34.76 2.33
CA SER A 574 -13.40 -34.41 1.50
C SER A 574 -12.12 -34.36 2.34
N THR A 575 -10.98 -34.32 1.68
CA THR A 575 -9.66 -34.06 2.26
C THR A 575 -9.10 -32.74 1.71
N ALA A 576 -8.13 -32.13 2.41
CA ALA A 576 -7.45 -30.93 1.90
C ALA A 576 -6.84 -31.19 0.51
N LEU A 577 -6.30 -32.39 0.28
CA LEU A 577 -5.78 -32.79 -1.03
C LEU A 577 -6.83 -32.73 -2.13
N GLU A 578 -8.04 -33.24 -1.87
CA GLU A 578 -9.14 -33.23 -2.85
C GLU A 578 -9.58 -31.80 -3.15
N GLU A 579 -9.68 -30.93 -2.15
CA GLU A 579 -10.07 -29.52 -2.34
C GLU A 579 -9.01 -28.72 -3.10
N TYR A 580 -7.71 -28.90 -2.81
CA TYR A 580 -6.64 -28.29 -3.59
C TYR A 580 -6.65 -28.80 -5.04
N THR A 581 -6.79 -30.11 -5.25
CA THR A 581 -6.86 -30.71 -6.58
C THR A 581 -8.05 -30.18 -7.39
N LYS A 582 -9.22 -30.08 -6.75
CA LYS A 582 -10.43 -29.51 -7.34
C LYS A 582 -10.21 -28.06 -7.77
N ALA A 583 -9.67 -27.23 -6.90
CA ALA A 583 -9.45 -25.82 -7.17
C ALA A 583 -8.41 -25.62 -8.29
N MET A 584 -7.35 -26.44 -8.34
CA MET A 584 -6.40 -26.42 -9.46
C MET A 584 -7.06 -26.77 -10.80
N ASN A 585 -8.00 -27.73 -10.80
CA ASN A 585 -8.80 -28.06 -11.99
C ASN A 585 -9.73 -26.91 -12.43
N GLU A 586 -10.09 -26.04 -11.51
CA GLU A 586 -10.83 -24.80 -11.78
C GLU A 586 -9.94 -23.66 -12.30
N GLY A 587 -8.66 -23.91 -12.55
CA GLY A 587 -7.70 -22.95 -13.09
C GLY A 587 -7.03 -22.07 -12.04
N LYS A 588 -7.11 -22.43 -10.76
CA LYS A 588 -6.39 -21.72 -9.69
C LYS A 588 -4.94 -22.19 -9.59
N VAL A 589 -4.08 -21.39 -8.97
CA VAL A 589 -2.68 -21.73 -8.69
C VAL A 589 -2.43 -21.88 -7.22
N LEU A 590 -1.49 -22.75 -6.87
CA LEU A 590 -0.96 -22.89 -5.53
C LEU A 590 0.31 -22.06 -5.37
N PHE A 591 0.41 -21.36 -4.24
CA PHE A 591 1.66 -20.85 -3.73
C PHE A 591 2.21 -21.86 -2.74
N VAL A 592 3.45 -22.27 -2.97
CA VAL A 592 4.16 -23.22 -2.13
C VAL A 592 5.23 -22.45 -1.40
N VAL A 593 5.08 -22.30 -0.09
CA VAL A 593 6.11 -21.68 0.76
C VAL A 593 6.80 -22.77 1.55
N SER A 594 8.09 -22.95 1.31
CA SER A 594 8.91 -23.95 1.99
C SER A 594 9.65 -23.32 3.15
N GLN A 595 9.43 -23.84 4.36
CA GLN A 595 10.16 -23.45 5.57
C GLN A 595 11.34 -24.38 5.87
N ALA A 596 11.38 -25.56 5.24
CA ALA A 596 12.42 -26.54 5.44
C ALA A 596 12.94 -27.11 4.13
N THR A 597 14.18 -27.59 4.12
CA THR A 597 14.70 -28.38 3.01
C THR A 597 13.93 -29.68 2.89
N THR A 598 13.27 -29.91 1.78
CA THR A 598 12.64 -31.20 1.45
C THR A 598 13.45 -31.92 0.39
N SER A 599 13.43 -33.25 0.41
CA SER A 599 14.15 -34.07 -0.57
C SER A 599 13.24 -35.17 -1.09
N ASP A 600 13.48 -35.61 -2.33
CA ASP A 600 12.84 -36.78 -2.89
C ASP A 600 13.38 -38.09 -2.26
N ALA A 601 12.84 -39.23 -2.68
CA ALA A 601 13.25 -40.54 -2.21
C ALA A 601 14.73 -40.88 -2.54
N ASN A 602 15.37 -40.15 -3.44
CA ASN A 602 16.75 -40.31 -3.86
C ASN A 602 17.68 -39.33 -3.12
N GLY A 603 17.15 -38.50 -2.22
CA GLY A 603 17.89 -37.49 -1.48
C GLY A 603 18.17 -36.20 -2.26
N SER A 604 17.56 -36.01 -3.44
CA SER A 604 17.63 -34.76 -4.19
C SER A 604 16.76 -33.69 -3.50
N LYS A 605 17.31 -32.52 -3.25
CA LYS A 605 16.55 -31.40 -2.66
C LYS A 605 15.44 -30.97 -3.61
N LEU A 606 14.20 -30.89 -3.12
CA LEU A 606 13.04 -30.44 -3.87
C LEU A 606 12.76 -28.96 -3.64
N PHE A 607 12.84 -28.50 -2.40
CA PHE A 607 12.55 -27.14 -2.02
C PHE A 607 13.67 -26.52 -1.18
N VAL A 608 13.89 -25.23 -1.37
CA VAL A 608 14.84 -24.42 -0.60
C VAL A 608 14.11 -23.84 0.60
N PRO A 609 14.69 -23.87 1.82
CA PRO A 609 14.08 -23.23 2.98
C PRO A 609 13.88 -21.73 2.81
N GLY A 610 12.77 -21.20 3.32
CA GLY A 610 12.49 -19.76 3.27
C GLY A 610 12.20 -19.25 1.85
N HIS A 611 11.72 -20.11 0.95
CA HIS A 611 11.50 -19.76 -0.45
C HIS A 611 10.07 -20.06 -0.91
N ALA A 612 9.58 -19.24 -1.82
CA ALA A 612 8.25 -19.37 -2.39
C ALA A 612 8.31 -19.83 -3.84
N TYR A 613 7.36 -20.67 -4.21
CA TYR A 613 7.18 -21.27 -5.53
C TYR A 613 5.73 -21.10 -5.99
N MET A 614 5.50 -21.26 -7.26
CA MET A 614 4.16 -21.41 -7.84
C MET A 614 3.97 -22.87 -8.29
N ALA A 615 2.82 -23.48 -7.97
CA ALA A 615 2.41 -24.76 -8.56
C ALA A 615 1.14 -24.57 -9.39
N TYR A 616 1.11 -25.12 -10.59
CA TYR A 616 0.08 -24.91 -11.59
C TYR A 616 -0.07 -26.14 -12.48
N ASP A 617 -1.04 -26.13 -13.39
CA ASP A 617 -1.26 -27.14 -14.44
C ASP A 617 -1.36 -28.57 -13.88
N ALA A 618 -2.45 -28.83 -13.12
CA ALA A 618 -2.68 -30.13 -12.53
C ALA A 618 -3.03 -31.19 -13.59
N ASP A 619 -2.25 -32.26 -13.67
CA ASP A 619 -2.62 -33.47 -14.44
C ASP A 619 -3.40 -34.42 -13.54
N THR A 620 -4.70 -34.51 -13.79
CA THR A 620 -5.64 -35.38 -13.08
C THR A 620 -6.04 -36.61 -13.89
N SER A 621 -5.29 -36.96 -14.92
CA SER A 621 -5.54 -38.13 -15.76
C SER A 621 -5.50 -39.45 -14.97
N SER A 622 -4.84 -39.46 -13.82
CA SER A 622 -4.85 -40.54 -12.83
C SER A 622 -5.69 -40.16 -11.60
N ALA A 623 -6.72 -40.94 -11.31
CA ALA A 623 -7.58 -40.72 -10.13
C ALA A 623 -6.85 -40.87 -8.79
N THR A 624 -5.66 -41.47 -8.80
CA THR A 624 -4.86 -41.76 -7.58
C THR A 624 -3.57 -40.97 -7.51
N ASN A 625 -3.18 -40.23 -8.55
CA ASN A 625 -1.90 -39.54 -8.63
C ASN A 625 -2.01 -38.28 -9.48
N THR A 626 -2.51 -37.21 -8.86
CA THR A 626 -2.51 -35.88 -9.48
C THR A 626 -1.09 -35.31 -9.40
N THR A 627 -0.54 -34.91 -10.55
CA THR A 627 0.73 -34.19 -10.61
C THR A 627 0.50 -32.72 -10.93
N VAL A 628 1.36 -31.85 -10.44
CA VAL A 628 1.38 -30.41 -10.70
C VAL A 628 2.76 -29.98 -11.14
N LYS A 629 2.82 -28.94 -11.97
CA LYS A 629 4.08 -28.31 -12.34
C LYS A 629 4.46 -27.27 -11.27
N VAL A 630 5.66 -27.34 -10.78
CA VAL A 630 6.21 -26.38 -9.81
C VAL A 630 7.20 -25.47 -10.51
N TYR A 631 7.02 -24.16 -10.37
CA TYR A 631 7.90 -23.13 -10.93
C TYR A 631 8.63 -22.38 -9.82
N ASN A 632 9.96 -22.30 -9.94
CA ASN A 632 10.83 -21.53 -9.07
C ASN A 632 11.03 -20.13 -9.66
N PRO A 633 10.69 -19.03 -8.97
CA PRO A 633 10.88 -17.67 -9.47
C PRO A 633 12.35 -17.27 -9.71
N TRP A 634 13.33 -18.09 -9.30
CA TRP A 634 14.72 -17.88 -9.72
C TRP A 634 14.93 -17.99 -11.24
N GLY A 635 13.97 -18.57 -11.97
CA GLY A 635 13.97 -18.65 -13.43
C GLY A 635 14.95 -19.67 -14.01
N PHE A 636 15.03 -19.69 -15.34
CA PHE A 636 15.82 -20.68 -16.10
C PHE A 636 17.34 -20.45 -16.08
N SER A 637 17.81 -19.25 -15.70
CA SER A 637 19.22 -18.87 -15.82
C SER A 637 20.05 -19.05 -14.55
N ALA A 638 19.46 -19.56 -13.47
CA ALA A 638 20.12 -19.68 -12.18
C ALA A 638 20.98 -20.96 -12.00
N VAL A 639 21.41 -21.58 -13.11
CA VAL A 639 22.34 -22.74 -13.03
C VAL A 639 23.73 -22.24 -12.69
N THR A 640 24.13 -22.37 -11.41
CA THR A 640 25.54 -22.33 -11.05
C THR A 640 26.07 -23.75 -10.89
N ALA A 641 27.26 -24.00 -11.41
CA ALA A 641 27.91 -25.32 -11.48
C ALA A 641 28.29 -25.94 -10.12
N GLN A 642 27.84 -25.37 -9.00
CA GLN A 642 28.26 -25.76 -7.65
C GLN A 642 27.20 -26.40 -6.77
N GLU A 643 25.92 -26.37 -7.16
CA GLU A 643 24.89 -27.15 -6.49
C GLU A 643 24.18 -28.02 -7.53
N PRO A 644 24.23 -29.36 -7.40
CA PRO A 644 23.48 -30.24 -8.27
C PRO A 644 22.01 -30.25 -7.85
N VAL A 645 21.29 -29.24 -8.26
CA VAL A 645 19.84 -29.17 -8.13
C VAL A 645 19.26 -28.94 -9.52
N PRO A 646 19.25 -29.95 -10.40
CA PRO A 646 18.84 -29.80 -11.79
C PRO A 646 17.39 -29.41 -11.96
N SER A 647 16.55 -29.70 -10.97
CA SER A 647 15.09 -29.57 -11.04
C SER A 647 14.54 -28.22 -10.60
N HIS A 648 15.38 -27.28 -10.14
CA HIS A 648 14.89 -26.05 -9.51
C HIS A 648 14.71 -24.88 -10.47
N LEU A 649 15.12 -25.02 -11.70
CA LEU A 649 15.26 -23.91 -12.65
C LEU A 649 14.26 -23.99 -13.81
N ALA A 650 13.80 -25.19 -14.11
CA ALA A 650 12.68 -25.41 -15.02
C ALA A 650 11.46 -25.87 -14.21
N PRO A 651 10.24 -25.64 -14.67
CA PRO A 651 9.07 -26.29 -14.08
C PRO A 651 9.31 -27.79 -13.99
N PHE A 652 9.01 -28.37 -12.83
CA PHE A 652 9.11 -29.81 -12.63
C PHE A 652 7.77 -30.36 -12.14
N ASP A 653 7.49 -31.61 -12.54
CA ASP A 653 6.26 -32.30 -12.11
C ASP A 653 6.43 -32.85 -10.69
N MET A 654 5.41 -32.65 -9.87
CA MET A 654 5.36 -33.15 -8.50
C MET A 654 3.98 -33.73 -8.18
N GLU A 655 3.95 -34.82 -7.39
CA GLU A 655 2.68 -35.34 -6.92
C GLU A 655 2.04 -34.36 -5.92
N MET A 656 0.76 -34.02 -6.13
CA MET A 656 0.01 -33.13 -5.25
C MET A 656 -0.02 -33.67 -3.81
N ALA A 657 -0.16 -35.00 -3.66
CA ALA A 657 -0.13 -35.65 -2.35
C ALA A 657 1.19 -35.43 -1.60
N ALA A 658 2.31 -35.31 -2.32
CA ALA A 658 3.60 -35.00 -1.73
C ALA A 658 3.67 -33.54 -1.26
N LEU A 659 3.07 -32.60 -1.97
CA LEU A 659 2.97 -31.20 -1.53
C LEU A 659 2.13 -31.07 -0.25
N VAL A 660 0.92 -31.65 -0.24
CA VAL A 660 -0.03 -31.55 0.88
C VAL A 660 0.48 -32.27 2.14
N GLY A 661 1.20 -33.38 1.96
CA GLY A 661 1.67 -34.23 3.07
C GLY A 661 3.05 -33.88 3.63
N THR A 662 3.75 -32.91 3.06
CA THR A 662 5.14 -32.61 3.46
C THR A 662 5.19 -31.61 4.60
N THR A 663 5.82 -32.00 5.72
CA THR A 663 6.06 -31.10 6.86
C THR A 663 6.97 -29.92 6.46
N GLY A 664 6.62 -28.72 6.89
CA GLY A 664 7.37 -27.49 6.59
C GLY A 664 7.05 -26.87 5.23
N ILE A 665 5.97 -27.29 4.58
CA ILE A 665 5.38 -26.64 3.42
C ILE A 665 4.04 -26.03 3.81
N SER A 666 3.83 -24.77 3.44
CA SER A 666 2.55 -24.08 3.54
C SER A 666 2.00 -23.88 2.13
N LEU A 667 0.74 -24.25 1.92
CA LEU A 667 0.04 -24.14 0.66
C LEU A 667 -1.02 -23.07 0.73
N TRP A 668 -1.03 -22.18 -0.27
CA TRP A 668 -1.96 -21.07 -0.41
C TRP A 668 -2.51 -21.06 -1.81
N MET A 669 -3.76 -20.72 -1.99
CA MET A 669 -4.40 -20.74 -3.28
C MET A 669 -4.99 -19.37 -3.62
N SER A 670 -4.75 -18.88 -4.83
CA SER A 670 -5.44 -17.68 -5.30
C SER A 670 -6.88 -17.98 -5.70
N VAL A 671 -7.80 -17.12 -5.32
CA VAL A 671 -9.23 -17.22 -5.63
C VAL A 671 -9.58 -16.30 -6.78
#